data_2e8adfce5de947c9ed38551b3142822f
#
_entry.id   2e8adfce5de947c9ed38551b3142822f
#
_cell.length_a   1.000
_cell.length_b   1.000
_cell.length_c   1.000
_cell.angle_alpha   90.00
_cell.angle_beta   90.00
_cell.angle_gamma   90.00
#
_symmetry.space_group_name_H-M   'P 1'
#
loop_
_entity.id
_entity.type
_entity.pdbx_description
1 polymer ?
#
loop_
_entity_poly.entity_id
_entity_poly.type
_entity_poly.pdbx_seq_one_letter_code
_entity_poly.pdbx_strand_id
1 'polypeptide(L)'
;MKYDHKGIEPKWQEKWEETGVFHAENGSDKPKYYALIEFPYPSGQGLHVGHPRPYTALDVVARKRRMQGYNVLYPIGWDAFGLPTENYAIKNHVHPAEVTKQNIARFKKQIQSLGISFDWSREISTTDPAYYKWTQWIFLQLFKAGLAYKKEMNVNWCTSCKCVLANEEVVNGVCERCGSEVVHKVKSQWMLKITEYAQRLIDDLDLVDYPERVKTQQKNWIGRSTGAEVDFDTTAGDKLTVYTTRPDTLYGATYMVVSPEHPYLEKWADKLQNLEEIKAYQEQAARKSDFERTEVAKEKTGVKLQGVSAINPLTGREIPIFISDYVLVSYGTGAIMAVPAHDTRDWEFAKKFNLPIIEVVKGGDVEKEAFTDCETGIMVNSGILDGLTVEEAKKRITQYLEEKGIGHAKVNYKLRDWVFSRQRYWGEPIPVVYCEKCGWVPLPESELPLQLPEVESYEPTDNGESPLAHMTDWVNTTCPHCGGPAKRETDTMPQWAGSSWYFLRYMDPHNDEAFASPEALKYWSPIDWYNGGMEHTTLHLLYSRFWHKFLFDQGLVPTPEPYAKRTSHGMILGENGEKMSKSRGNVVNPDDIVNEYGADTMRLYEMFIGDFEKAAPWSNAGIKGCRRLVERYWNLQDILCGEEGIRPDMESAFHKAIKKVSEDTEVLKFNTAIAALMTLMNQVTSKGSISKEELRIFTILLNPFAPHVTEEVWAANALGEGLVAQQPWPAFDEAKCKDDTVEIVVQVGGKVRARLTVAADISKEDALAAAKAEPKVAAEIAGKSIVKEIYVPGKLVNIVAR
;
A
#
# COMPACT_ATOMS: atom_id res chain seq x y z
N MET A 1 -15.64 27.08 -33.51
CA MET A 1 -14.76 26.05 -34.10
C MET A 1 -15.02 24.69 -33.46
N LYS A 2 -15.01 23.59 -34.23
CA LYS A 2 -15.20 22.25 -33.64
C LYS A 2 -13.96 21.88 -32.81
N TYR A 3 -14.15 21.33 -31.63
CA TYR A 3 -13.06 20.81 -30.78
C TYR A 3 -12.36 19.59 -31.42
N ASP A 4 -11.06 19.69 -31.62
CA ASP A 4 -10.21 18.64 -32.21
C ASP A 4 -9.10 18.24 -31.27
N HIS A 5 -9.37 17.22 -30.43
CA HIS A 5 -8.39 16.70 -29.50
C HIS A 5 -7.16 16.08 -30.19
N LYS A 6 -7.33 15.52 -31.41
CA LYS A 6 -6.23 14.86 -32.12
C LYS A 6 -5.15 15.84 -32.61
N GLY A 7 -5.56 17.07 -32.89
CA GLY A 7 -4.61 18.14 -33.21
C GLY A 7 -4.06 18.88 -31.99
N ILE A 8 -4.90 19.07 -30.98
CA ILE A 8 -4.57 19.88 -29.78
C ILE A 8 -3.63 19.12 -28.82
N GLU A 9 -3.95 17.87 -28.49
CA GLU A 9 -3.24 17.15 -27.44
C GLU A 9 -1.76 16.91 -27.76
N PRO A 10 -1.37 16.39 -28.92
CA PRO A 10 0.04 16.20 -29.25
C PRO A 10 0.83 17.50 -29.28
N LYS A 11 0.23 18.59 -29.79
CA LYS A 11 0.84 19.93 -29.85
C LYS A 11 1.28 20.39 -28.45
N TRP A 12 0.43 20.23 -27.44
CA TRP A 12 0.74 20.70 -26.09
C TRP A 12 1.70 19.75 -25.34
N GLN A 13 1.62 18.44 -25.58
CA GLN A 13 2.58 17.48 -25.07
C GLN A 13 4.00 17.80 -25.53
N GLU A 14 4.19 18.06 -26.84
CA GLU A 14 5.46 18.51 -27.40
C GLU A 14 5.93 19.83 -26.78
N LYS A 15 5.02 20.80 -26.62
CA LYS A 15 5.31 22.12 -26.06
C LYS A 15 5.79 22.03 -24.61
N TRP A 16 5.17 21.20 -23.78
CA TRP A 16 5.61 21.03 -22.40
C TRP A 16 6.98 20.36 -22.31
N GLU A 17 7.27 19.41 -23.18
CA GLU A 17 8.59 18.76 -23.27
C GLU A 17 9.67 19.76 -23.66
N GLU A 18 9.45 20.51 -24.73
CA GLU A 18 10.37 21.57 -25.21
C GLU A 18 10.69 22.62 -24.16
N THR A 19 9.70 23.04 -23.39
CA THR A 19 9.89 24.10 -22.38
C THR A 19 10.45 23.58 -21.06
N GLY A 20 10.39 22.26 -20.80
CA GLY A 20 10.78 21.67 -19.52
C GLY A 20 9.97 22.20 -18.34
N VAL A 21 8.73 22.65 -18.57
CA VAL A 21 7.89 23.36 -17.57
C VAL A 21 7.62 22.51 -16.31
N PHE A 22 7.73 21.19 -16.38
CA PHE A 22 7.50 20.26 -15.29
C PHE A 22 8.81 19.76 -14.64
N HIS A 23 9.97 20.24 -15.06
CA HIS A 23 11.25 19.86 -14.45
C HIS A 23 11.35 20.41 -13.03
N ALA A 24 11.73 19.53 -12.09
CA ALA A 24 12.06 19.94 -10.74
C ALA A 24 13.53 20.37 -10.64
N GLU A 25 13.81 21.31 -9.77
CA GLU A 25 15.14 21.84 -9.56
C GLU A 25 15.69 21.47 -8.18
N ASN A 26 16.91 20.95 -8.10
CA ASN A 26 17.60 20.76 -6.83
C ASN A 26 18.12 22.10 -6.32
N GLY A 27 18.01 22.34 -5.01
CA GLY A 27 18.52 23.55 -4.38
C GLY A 27 17.74 24.83 -4.68
N SER A 28 16.45 24.70 -5.07
CA SER A 28 15.56 25.84 -5.27
C SER A 28 15.21 26.53 -3.94
N ASP A 29 15.03 27.84 -4.00
CA ASP A 29 14.52 28.64 -2.86
C ASP A 29 13.00 28.45 -2.62
N LYS A 30 12.30 27.84 -3.57
CA LYS A 30 10.88 27.54 -3.44
C LYS A 30 10.65 26.41 -2.45
N PRO A 31 9.51 26.40 -1.75
CA PRO A 31 9.12 25.25 -0.95
C PRO A 31 8.97 24.02 -1.86
N LYS A 32 9.46 22.87 -1.38
CA LYS A 32 9.39 21.63 -2.14
C LYS A 32 8.02 20.97 -2.00
N TYR A 33 7.62 20.24 -3.02
CA TYR A 33 6.54 19.27 -2.94
C TYR A 33 6.91 18.03 -3.75
N TYR A 34 7.02 16.90 -3.09
CA TYR A 34 7.35 15.63 -3.73
C TYR A 34 6.12 14.73 -3.74
N ALA A 35 5.50 14.60 -4.90
CA ALA A 35 4.42 13.65 -5.15
C ALA A 35 4.98 12.39 -5.79
N LEU A 36 4.72 11.24 -5.20
CA LEU A 36 5.23 9.96 -5.66
C LEU A 36 4.09 9.00 -5.97
N ILE A 37 4.10 8.44 -7.17
CA ILE A 37 3.29 7.28 -7.56
C ILE A 37 4.16 6.02 -7.52
N GLU A 38 3.59 4.88 -7.16
CA GLU A 38 4.26 3.60 -7.38
C GLU A 38 4.60 3.46 -8.87
N PHE A 39 5.89 3.27 -9.17
CA PHE A 39 6.29 3.16 -10.56
C PHE A 39 5.81 1.83 -11.16
N PRO A 40 5.37 1.86 -12.43
CA PRO A 40 4.77 0.69 -13.03
C PRO A 40 5.81 -0.40 -13.34
N TYR A 41 5.33 -1.64 -13.32
CA TYR A 41 6.02 -2.78 -13.90
C TYR A 41 5.64 -2.87 -15.39
N PRO A 42 6.55 -2.62 -16.34
CA PRO A 42 6.23 -2.57 -17.76
C PRO A 42 5.99 -3.97 -18.35
N SER A 43 4.76 -4.45 -18.28
CA SER A 43 4.34 -5.74 -18.84
C SER A 43 3.90 -5.61 -20.30
N GLY A 44 4.04 -6.70 -21.07
CA GLY A 44 4.01 -6.72 -22.55
C GLY A 44 2.75 -6.19 -23.26
N GLN A 45 1.67 -5.85 -22.56
CA GLN A 45 0.44 -5.37 -23.23
C GLN A 45 0.11 -3.90 -22.99
N GLY A 46 0.96 -3.18 -22.27
CA GLY A 46 0.71 -1.79 -21.94
C GLY A 46 -0.25 -1.59 -20.77
N LEU A 47 -0.69 -0.35 -20.59
CA LEU A 47 -1.59 0.07 -19.55
C LEU A 47 -3.04 -0.40 -19.81
N HIS A 48 -3.81 -0.58 -18.75
CA HIS A 48 -5.26 -0.61 -18.76
C HIS A 48 -5.80 0.66 -18.05
N VAL A 49 -7.10 0.97 -18.20
CA VAL A 49 -7.70 2.20 -17.66
C VAL A 49 -7.61 2.36 -16.15
N GLY A 50 -7.25 1.35 -15.39
CA GLY A 50 -7.00 1.47 -13.96
C GLY A 50 -5.69 2.19 -13.60
N HIS A 51 -4.69 2.18 -14.49
CA HIS A 51 -3.41 2.85 -14.25
C HIS A 51 -3.49 4.38 -14.30
N PRO A 52 -4.20 5.02 -15.25
CA PRO A 52 -4.32 6.47 -15.32
C PRO A 52 -4.98 7.11 -14.11
N ARG A 53 -5.81 6.39 -13.37
CA ARG A 53 -6.52 6.95 -12.20
C ARG A 53 -5.58 7.54 -11.16
N PRO A 54 -4.64 6.78 -10.56
CA PRO A 54 -3.70 7.35 -9.60
C PRO A 54 -2.75 8.36 -10.24
N TYR A 55 -2.32 8.14 -11.48
CA TYR A 55 -1.44 9.08 -12.18
C TYR A 55 -2.09 10.45 -12.35
N THR A 56 -3.35 10.47 -12.76
CA THR A 56 -4.12 11.71 -12.93
C THR A 56 -4.39 12.38 -11.58
N ALA A 57 -4.73 11.63 -10.55
CA ALA A 57 -4.99 12.16 -9.21
C ALA A 57 -3.78 12.93 -8.64
N LEU A 58 -2.59 12.31 -8.70
CA LEU A 58 -1.37 12.98 -8.26
C LEU A 58 -1.01 14.14 -9.17
N ASP A 59 -1.27 14.04 -10.47
CA ASP A 59 -1.04 15.10 -11.43
C ASP A 59 -1.90 16.33 -11.18
N VAL A 60 -3.16 16.15 -10.80
CA VAL A 60 -4.04 17.26 -10.39
C VAL A 60 -3.42 18.04 -9.24
N VAL A 61 -2.96 17.36 -8.21
CA VAL A 61 -2.31 18.00 -7.06
C VAL A 61 -0.96 18.60 -7.44
N ALA A 62 -0.14 17.89 -8.22
CA ALA A 62 1.16 18.38 -8.68
C ALA A 62 1.03 19.69 -9.46
N ARG A 63 0.09 19.78 -10.40
CA ARG A 63 -0.19 20.99 -11.19
C ARG A 63 -0.66 22.14 -10.31
N LYS A 64 -1.60 21.87 -9.39
CA LYS A 64 -2.06 22.87 -8.42
C LYS A 64 -0.92 23.38 -7.54
N ARG A 65 -0.06 22.50 -7.03
CA ARG A 65 1.10 22.88 -6.20
C ARG A 65 2.09 23.78 -6.96
N ARG A 66 2.36 23.48 -8.23
CA ARG A 66 3.17 24.39 -9.08
C ARG A 66 2.55 25.78 -9.17
N MET A 67 1.25 25.86 -9.40
CA MET A 67 0.50 27.12 -9.43
C MET A 67 0.48 27.83 -8.05
N GLN A 68 0.66 27.09 -6.96
CA GLN A 68 0.80 27.65 -5.62
C GLN A 68 2.25 28.08 -5.28
N GLY A 69 3.17 27.97 -6.24
CA GLY A 69 4.55 28.43 -6.08
C GLY A 69 5.53 27.37 -5.55
N TYR A 70 5.11 26.12 -5.46
CA TYR A 70 6.01 25.03 -5.06
C TYR A 70 6.93 24.59 -6.20
N ASN A 71 8.14 24.15 -5.83
CA ASN A 71 8.99 23.34 -6.69
C ASN A 71 8.53 21.88 -6.53
N VAL A 72 7.92 21.34 -7.58
CA VAL A 72 7.27 20.02 -7.53
C VAL A 72 8.13 18.97 -8.19
N LEU A 73 8.44 17.90 -7.46
CA LEU A 73 9.00 16.68 -8.00
C LEU A 73 7.88 15.66 -8.18
N TYR A 74 7.55 15.37 -9.44
CA TYR A 74 6.62 14.31 -9.82
C TYR A 74 7.28 13.44 -10.88
N PRO A 75 8.05 12.44 -10.43
CA PRO A 75 8.86 11.60 -11.31
C PRO A 75 8.15 10.33 -11.74
N ILE A 76 8.69 9.68 -12.76
CA ILE A 76 8.27 8.36 -13.24
C ILE A 76 9.49 7.52 -13.61
N GLY A 77 9.35 6.21 -13.52
CA GLY A 77 10.37 5.24 -13.89
C GLY A 77 9.78 3.84 -14.02
N TRP A 78 10.65 2.84 -14.06
CA TRP A 78 10.29 1.49 -14.41
C TRP A 78 10.84 0.48 -13.42
N ASP A 79 9.92 -0.25 -12.78
CA ASP A 79 10.26 -1.48 -12.05
C ASP A 79 10.32 -2.62 -13.06
N ALA A 80 11.49 -2.90 -13.60
CA ALA A 80 11.61 -3.68 -14.83
C ALA A 80 12.30 -5.04 -14.66
N PHE A 81 12.95 -5.30 -13.53
CA PHE A 81 13.41 -6.63 -13.18
C PHE A 81 12.27 -7.48 -12.62
N GLY A 82 12.30 -8.77 -12.87
CA GLY A 82 11.40 -9.71 -12.24
C GLY A 82 10.79 -10.76 -13.16
N LEU A 83 10.06 -11.66 -12.53
CA LEU A 83 9.52 -12.87 -13.12
C LEU A 83 8.53 -12.66 -14.29
N PRO A 84 7.63 -11.66 -14.29
CA PRO A 84 6.67 -11.52 -15.38
C PRO A 84 7.33 -11.29 -16.73
N THR A 85 8.34 -10.42 -16.80
CA THR A 85 9.09 -10.15 -18.04
C THR A 85 9.92 -11.36 -18.44
N GLU A 86 10.60 -11.99 -17.49
CA GLU A 86 11.40 -13.19 -17.76
C GLU A 86 10.56 -14.36 -18.27
N ASN A 87 9.43 -14.65 -17.62
CA ASN A 87 8.51 -15.70 -18.08
C ASN A 87 7.95 -15.43 -19.48
N TYR A 88 7.62 -14.16 -19.78
CA TYR A 88 7.20 -13.77 -21.11
C TYR A 88 8.31 -13.98 -22.14
N ALA A 89 9.54 -13.57 -21.79
CA ALA A 89 10.71 -13.70 -22.65
C ALA A 89 11.05 -15.17 -22.96
N ILE A 90 11.01 -16.05 -21.94
CA ILE A 90 11.20 -17.50 -22.09
C ILE A 90 10.15 -18.07 -23.05
N LYS A 91 8.86 -17.76 -22.82
CA LYS A 91 7.76 -18.26 -23.65
C LYS A 91 7.88 -17.86 -25.12
N ASN A 92 8.43 -16.68 -25.40
CA ASN A 92 8.54 -16.12 -26.74
C ASN A 92 9.94 -16.26 -27.35
N HIS A 93 10.86 -16.94 -26.67
CA HIS A 93 12.25 -17.15 -27.11
C HIS A 93 13.00 -15.85 -27.45
N VAL A 94 12.84 -14.83 -26.62
CA VAL A 94 13.50 -13.53 -26.74
C VAL A 94 14.26 -13.20 -25.45
N HIS A 95 15.24 -12.29 -25.56
CA HIS A 95 15.98 -11.86 -24.35
C HIS A 95 15.14 -10.90 -23.50
N PRO A 96 15.10 -11.02 -22.16
CA PRO A 96 14.29 -10.17 -21.30
C PRO A 96 14.67 -8.68 -21.37
N ALA A 97 15.91 -8.33 -21.66
CA ALA A 97 16.34 -6.95 -21.85
C ALA A 97 15.64 -6.29 -23.06
N GLU A 98 15.47 -7.02 -24.17
CA GLU A 98 14.79 -6.52 -25.36
C GLU A 98 13.29 -6.35 -25.12
N VAL A 99 12.66 -7.32 -24.46
CA VAL A 99 11.26 -7.22 -24.03
C VAL A 99 11.04 -6.02 -23.12
N THR A 100 11.92 -5.83 -22.14
CA THR A 100 11.88 -4.68 -21.22
C THR A 100 11.95 -3.37 -21.98
N LYS A 101 12.87 -3.22 -22.91
CA LYS A 101 13.04 -2.00 -23.72
C LYS A 101 11.78 -1.67 -24.52
N GLN A 102 11.20 -2.67 -25.17
CA GLN A 102 9.97 -2.50 -25.96
C GLN A 102 8.77 -2.13 -25.07
N ASN A 103 8.64 -2.79 -23.93
CA ASN A 103 7.56 -2.53 -22.97
C ASN A 103 7.67 -1.13 -22.36
N ILE A 104 8.87 -0.70 -21.95
CA ILE A 104 9.11 0.66 -21.45
C ILE A 104 8.73 1.69 -22.53
N ALA A 105 9.15 1.52 -23.77
CA ALA A 105 8.82 2.44 -24.85
C ALA A 105 7.30 2.56 -25.06
N ARG A 106 6.58 1.44 -24.98
CA ARG A 106 5.12 1.42 -25.10
C ARG A 106 4.43 2.13 -23.93
N PHE A 107 4.79 1.80 -22.71
CA PHE A 107 4.24 2.42 -21.49
C PHE A 107 4.50 3.93 -21.49
N LYS A 108 5.72 4.34 -21.81
CA LYS A 108 6.11 5.74 -21.91
C LYS A 108 5.22 6.51 -22.89
N LYS A 109 5.03 5.97 -24.08
CA LYS A 109 4.15 6.57 -25.09
C LYS A 109 2.71 6.71 -24.60
N GLN A 110 2.18 5.68 -23.96
CA GLN A 110 0.83 5.72 -23.40
C GLN A 110 0.69 6.78 -22.28
N ILE A 111 1.65 6.84 -21.36
CA ILE A 111 1.65 7.81 -20.26
C ILE A 111 1.79 9.23 -20.81
N GLN A 112 2.68 9.45 -21.77
CA GLN A 112 2.86 10.77 -22.41
C GLN A 112 1.57 11.24 -23.10
N SER A 113 0.84 10.32 -23.75
CA SER A 113 -0.43 10.66 -24.42
C SER A 113 -1.53 11.12 -23.44
N LEU A 114 -1.41 10.81 -22.16
CA LEU A 114 -2.34 11.28 -21.11
C LEU A 114 -2.05 12.70 -20.62
N GLY A 115 -0.92 13.29 -21.04
CA GLY A 115 -0.52 14.63 -20.62
C GLY A 115 -0.22 14.76 -19.13
N ILE A 116 0.23 13.69 -18.48
CA ILE A 116 0.66 13.71 -17.08
C ILE A 116 1.95 14.54 -16.95
N SER A 117 2.01 15.41 -15.95
CA SER A 117 3.13 16.34 -15.75
C SER A 117 4.33 15.70 -15.05
N PHE A 118 4.72 14.50 -15.49
CA PHE A 118 5.93 13.86 -14.99
C PHE A 118 7.19 14.62 -15.41
N ASP A 119 8.15 14.64 -14.51
CA ASP A 119 9.51 15.10 -14.83
C ASP A 119 10.31 13.94 -15.49
N TRP A 120 10.25 13.87 -16.80
CA TRP A 120 10.93 12.83 -17.58
C TRP A 120 12.45 12.94 -17.54
N SER A 121 13.01 14.09 -17.16
CA SER A 121 14.46 14.23 -16.97
C SER A 121 15.00 13.39 -15.81
N ARG A 122 14.12 12.92 -14.95
CA ARG A 122 14.42 12.06 -13.79
C ARG A 122 13.99 10.60 -13.96
N GLU A 123 13.70 10.20 -15.19
CA GLU A 123 13.35 8.84 -15.54
C GLU A 123 14.44 7.84 -15.11
N ILE A 124 14.05 6.77 -14.45
CA ILE A 124 14.91 5.67 -14.01
C ILE A 124 14.35 4.31 -14.43
N SER A 125 15.22 3.32 -14.53
CA SER A 125 14.84 1.92 -14.70
C SER A 125 15.67 1.05 -13.76
N THR A 126 15.02 0.13 -13.05
CA THR A 126 15.72 -0.79 -12.15
C THR A 126 16.68 -1.73 -12.89
N THR A 127 16.51 -1.89 -14.20
CA THR A 127 17.40 -2.70 -15.06
C THR A 127 18.60 -1.95 -15.60
N ASP A 128 18.68 -0.63 -15.39
CA ASP A 128 19.83 0.16 -15.78
C ASP A 128 21.00 -0.11 -14.81
N PRO A 129 22.18 -0.50 -15.30
CA PRO A 129 23.38 -0.67 -14.47
C PRO A 129 23.73 0.56 -13.64
N ALA A 130 23.50 1.77 -14.13
CA ALA A 130 23.67 3.01 -13.37
C ALA A 130 22.73 3.12 -12.17
N TYR A 131 21.56 2.47 -12.24
CA TYR A 131 20.61 2.38 -11.14
C TYR A 131 20.95 1.21 -10.19
N TYR A 132 21.04 -0.02 -10.69
CA TYR A 132 21.20 -1.17 -9.82
C TYR A 132 22.60 -1.29 -9.20
N LYS A 133 23.58 -0.56 -9.68
CA LYS A 133 24.85 -0.32 -8.96
C LYS A 133 24.57 0.08 -7.50
N TRP A 134 23.59 0.94 -7.28
CA TRP A 134 23.25 1.44 -5.94
C TRP A 134 22.37 0.49 -5.17
N THR A 135 21.53 -0.28 -5.83
CA THR A 135 20.85 -1.43 -5.19
C THR A 135 21.87 -2.41 -4.62
N GLN A 136 22.88 -2.74 -5.40
CA GLN A 136 23.99 -3.59 -4.98
C GLN A 136 24.80 -2.95 -3.85
N TRP A 137 25.07 -1.66 -3.93
CA TRP A 137 25.78 -0.93 -2.90
C TRP A 137 25.03 -0.94 -1.56
N ILE A 138 23.72 -0.74 -1.55
CA ILE A 138 22.89 -0.81 -0.34
C ILE A 138 22.94 -2.24 0.22
N PHE A 139 22.83 -3.26 -0.62
CA PHE A 139 23.01 -4.65 -0.17
C PHE A 139 24.37 -4.86 0.51
N LEU A 140 25.45 -4.33 -0.03
CA LEU A 140 26.77 -4.41 0.60
C LEU A 140 26.80 -3.73 1.98
N GLN A 141 26.11 -2.60 2.14
CA GLN A 141 26.01 -1.95 3.46
C GLN A 141 25.23 -2.82 4.45
N LEU A 142 24.10 -3.41 4.03
CA LEU A 142 23.35 -4.37 4.84
C LEU A 142 24.21 -5.59 5.23
N PHE A 143 24.98 -6.11 4.30
CA PHE A 143 25.89 -7.23 4.54
C PHE A 143 26.98 -6.86 5.56
N LYS A 144 27.63 -5.72 5.40
CA LYS A 144 28.67 -5.21 6.31
C LYS A 144 28.11 -4.94 7.73
N ALA A 145 26.85 -4.55 7.83
CA ALA A 145 26.15 -4.34 9.10
C ALA A 145 25.65 -5.66 9.74
N GLY A 146 25.86 -6.81 9.10
CA GLY A 146 25.37 -8.11 9.60
C GLY A 146 23.86 -8.29 9.46
N LEU A 147 23.19 -7.46 8.66
CA LEU A 147 21.75 -7.53 8.40
C LEU A 147 21.40 -8.40 7.19
N ALA A 148 22.35 -8.70 6.33
CA ALA A 148 22.23 -9.67 5.25
C ALA A 148 23.07 -10.91 5.56
N TYR A 149 22.45 -12.08 5.51
CA TYR A 149 23.12 -13.36 5.77
C TYR A 149 22.55 -14.47 4.90
N LYS A 150 23.33 -15.51 4.68
CA LYS A 150 22.89 -16.69 3.94
C LYS A 150 22.72 -17.87 4.88
N LYS A 151 21.58 -18.54 4.80
CA LYS A 151 21.24 -19.68 5.66
C LYS A 151 20.46 -20.72 4.88
N GLU A 152 20.77 -21.98 5.16
CA GLU A 152 19.95 -23.10 4.72
C GLU A 152 18.71 -23.19 5.60
N MET A 153 17.55 -23.21 4.98
CA MET A 153 16.28 -23.22 5.68
C MET A 153 15.15 -23.80 4.84
N ASN A 154 14.07 -24.15 5.50
CA ASN A 154 12.84 -24.53 4.84
C ASN A 154 12.16 -23.25 4.27
N VAL A 155 11.97 -23.21 2.97
CA VAL A 155 11.44 -22.03 2.25
C VAL A 155 10.22 -22.39 1.43
N ASN A 156 9.39 -21.39 1.16
CA ASN A 156 8.28 -21.50 0.22
C ASN A 156 8.82 -21.59 -1.21
N TRP A 157 8.42 -22.61 -1.93
CA TRP A 157 8.82 -22.85 -3.31
C TRP A 157 7.61 -22.88 -4.24
N CYS A 158 7.59 -21.99 -5.22
CA CYS A 158 6.57 -22.02 -6.27
C CYS A 158 6.91 -23.07 -7.33
N THR A 159 6.02 -24.02 -7.53
CA THR A 159 6.24 -25.14 -8.48
C THR A 159 6.24 -24.70 -9.94
N SER A 160 5.53 -23.62 -10.26
CA SER A 160 5.47 -23.07 -11.63
C SER A 160 6.56 -22.03 -11.90
N CYS A 161 6.77 -21.09 -10.97
CA CYS A 161 7.83 -20.09 -11.11
C CYS A 161 9.23 -20.67 -10.90
N LYS A 162 9.33 -21.86 -10.32
CA LYS A 162 10.60 -22.58 -10.02
C LYS A 162 11.59 -21.72 -9.23
N CYS A 163 11.09 -21.01 -8.24
CA CYS A 163 11.90 -20.17 -7.36
C CYS A 163 11.30 -20.09 -5.95
N VAL A 164 12.12 -19.63 -5.03
CA VAL A 164 11.74 -19.35 -3.64
C VAL A 164 10.88 -18.10 -3.58
N LEU A 165 9.91 -18.10 -2.67
CA LEU A 165 9.04 -16.96 -2.35
C LEU A 165 9.26 -16.53 -0.91
N ALA A 166 9.17 -15.23 -0.66
CA ALA A 166 9.02 -14.71 0.69
C ALA A 166 7.64 -15.11 1.27
N ASN A 167 7.49 -15.06 2.60
CA ASN A 167 6.22 -15.40 3.24
C ASN A 167 5.09 -14.47 2.77
N GLU A 168 5.42 -13.20 2.51
CA GLU A 168 4.52 -12.16 2.03
C GLU A 168 4.00 -12.41 0.60
N GLU A 169 4.71 -13.22 -0.18
CA GLU A 169 4.34 -13.58 -1.57
C GLU A 169 3.48 -14.85 -1.65
N VAL A 170 3.11 -15.42 -0.50
CA VAL A 170 2.24 -16.61 -0.43
C VAL A 170 0.88 -16.21 0.13
N VAL A 171 -0.16 -16.37 -0.65
CA VAL A 171 -1.55 -16.02 -0.27
C VAL A 171 -2.40 -17.29 -0.34
N ASN A 172 -2.97 -17.70 0.79
CA ASN A 172 -3.80 -18.90 0.87
C ASN A 172 -3.12 -20.18 0.33
N GLY A 173 -1.81 -20.32 0.56
CA GLY A 173 -1.02 -21.49 0.13
C GLY A 173 -0.64 -21.51 -1.35
N VAL A 174 -0.94 -20.44 -2.08
CA VAL A 174 -0.56 -20.32 -3.50
C VAL A 174 0.34 -19.12 -3.74
N CYS A 175 1.10 -19.16 -4.81
CA CYS A 175 1.92 -18.05 -5.25
C CYS A 175 1.03 -16.86 -5.65
N GLU A 176 1.20 -15.72 -5.01
CA GLU A 176 0.46 -14.49 -5.30
C GLU A 176 0.49 -14.13 -6.78
N ARG A 177 1.62 -14.41 -7.42
CA ARG A 177 1.90 -14.00 -8.80
C ARG A 177 1.29 -14.90 -9.87
N CYS A 178 1.46 -16.22 -9.74
CA CYS A 178 1.03 -17.17 -10.77
C CYS A 178 -0.14 -18.06 -10.33
N GLY A 179 -0.55 -18.01 -9.07
CA GLY A 179 -1.66 -18.81 -8.54
C GLY A 179 -1.34 -20.30 -8.36
N SER A 180 -0.10 -20.72 -8.62
CA SER A 180 0.27 -22.14 -8.52
C SER A 180 0.56 -22.53 -7.08
N GLU A 181 0.48 -23.82 -6.79
CA GLU A 181 0.77 -24.41 -5.50
C GLU A 181 2.18 -24.07 -5.02
N VAL A 182 2.29 -23.73 -3.74
CA VAL A 182 3.54 -23.49 -3.04
C VAL A 182 3.83 -24.68 -2.14
N VAL A 183 5.03 -25.24 -2.28
CA VAL A 183 5.53 -26.35 -1.48
C VAL A 183 6.74 -25.91 -0.65
N HIS A 184 7.09 -26.67 0.37
CA HIS A 184 8.31 -26.42 1.13
C HIS A 184 9.49 -27.16 0.54
N LYS A 185 10.64 -26.46 0.44
CA LYS A 185 11.93 -27.05 0.09
C LYS A 185 13.02 -26.52 1.02
N VAL A 186 14.01 -27.33 1.33
CA VAL A 186 15.22 -26.87 2.01
C VAL A 186 16.15 -26.23 0.98
N LYS A 187 16.47 -24.95 1.16
CA LYS A 187 17.34 -24.17 0.27
C LYS A 187 18.21 -23.22 1.06
N SER A 188 19.39 -22.99 0.53
CA SER A 188 20.28 -21.92 1.02
C SER A 188 19.82 -20.58 0.43
N GLN A 189 19.49 -19.61 1.28
CA GLN A 189 18.87 -18.35 0.91
C GLN A 189 19.53 -17.15 1.56
N TRP A 190 19.61 -16.05 0.83
CA TRP A 190 19.91 -14.76 1.43
C TRP A 190 18.68 -14.23 2.15
N MET A 191 18.93 -13.79 3.37
CA MET A 191 17.93 -13.25 4.28
C MET A 191 18.33 -11.84 4.68
N LEU A 192 17.35 -10.96 4.81
CA LEU A 192 17.54 -9.65 5.43
C LEU A 192 16.85 -9.61 6.79
N LYS A 193 17.56 -9.14 7.82
CA LYS A 193 17.08 -9.09 9.21
C LYS A 193 16.08 -7.93 9.44
N ILE A 194 14.97 -7.95 8.72
CA ILE A 194 13.87 -7.00 8.93
C ILE A 194 13.32 -7.07 10.36
N THR A 195 13.47 -8.21 11.03
CA THR A 195 13.04 -8.42 12.42
C THR A 195 13.76 -7.52 13.41
N GLU A 196 14.98 -7.11 13.14
CA GLU A 196 15.72 -6.14 13.96
C GLU A 196 15.03 -4.75 13.99
N TYR A 197 14.18 -4.47 13.00
CA TYR A 197 13.43 -3.23 12.85
C TYR A 197 11.95 -3.38 13.23
N ALA A 198 11.50 -4.55 13.66
CA ALA A 198 10.10 -4.86 13.90
C ALA A 198 9.41 -3.85 14.82
N GLN A 199 10.02 -3.50 15.97
CA GLN A 199 9.45 -2.54 16.90
C GLN A 199 9.38 -1.13 16.28
N ARG A 200 10.45 -0.65 15.67
CA ARG A 200 10.49 0.66 15.02
C ARG A 200 9.51 0.79 13.85
N LEU A 201 9.31 -0.30 13.10
CA LEU A 201 8.30 -0.33 12.03
C LEU A 201 6.87 -0.16 12.57
N ILE A 202 6.62 -0.54 13.82
CA ILE A 202 5.35 -0.28 14.51
C ILE A 202 5.31 1.15 15.07
N ASP A 203 6.31 1.53 15.86
CA ASP A 203 6.34 2.78 16.60
C ASP A 203 6.31 4.00 15.67
N ASP A 204 7.08 3.95 14.59
CA ASP A 204 7.21 5.07 13.67
C ASP A 204 5.98 5.23 12.74
N LEU A 205 4.99 4.35 12.82
CA LEU A 205 3.67 4.58 12.20
C LEU A 205 2.94 5.77 12.82
N ASP A 206 3.31 6.17 14.03
CA ASP A 206 2.77 7.36 14.69
C ASP A 206 3.35 8.68 14.14
N LEU A 207 4.45 8.60 13.39
CA LEU A 207 5.10 9.76 12.74
C LEU A 207 4.50 10.13 11.38
N VAL A 208 3.62 9.30 10.83
CA VAL A 208 3.17 9.38 9.43
C VAL A 208 1.66 9.43 9.32
N ASP A 209 1.19 10.15 8.29
CA ASP A 209 -0.22 10.23 7.91
C ASP A 209 -0.58 9.12 6.92
N TYR A 210 -0.79 7.91 7.46
CA TYR A 210 -1.26 6.76 6.71
C TYR A 210 -2.70 6.40 7.09
N PRO A 211 -3.51 5.85 6.15
CA PRO A 211 -4.83 5.34 6.49
C PRO A 211 -4.76 4.30 7.61
N GLU A 212 -5.69 4.35 8.56
CA GLU A 212 -5.71 3.41 9.71
C GLU A 212 -5.71 1.95 9.27
N ARG A 213 -6.38 1.61 8.17
CA ARG A 213 -6.35 0.26 7.60
C ARG A 213 -4.94 -0.19 7.21
N VAL A 214 -4.09 0.73 6.69
CA VAL A 214 -2.70 0.43 6.33
C VAL A 214 -1.87 0.21 7.59
N LYS A 215 -2.00 1.10 8.59
CA LYS A 215 -1.31 0.98 9.88
C LYS A 215 -1.69 -0.32 10.57
N THR A 216 -2.98 -0.65 10.62
CA THR A 216 -3.48 -1.88 11.23
C THR A 216 -2.96 -3.13 10.52
N GLN A 217 -2.97 -3.15 9.19
CA GLN A 217 -2.44 -4.29 8.44
C GLN A 217 -0.94 -4.49 8.70
N GLN A 218 -0.14 -3.44 8.73
CA GLN A 218 1.28 -3.54 9.05
C GLN A 218 1.51 -4.01 10.50
N LYS A 219 0.81 -3.44 11.48
CA LYS A 219 0.88 -3.87 12.88
C LYS A 219 0.52 -5.34 13.05
N ASN A 220 -0.53 -5.79 12.39
CA ASN A 220 -0.97 -7.20 12.44
C ASN A 220 0.03 -8.14 11.76
N TRP A 221 0.62 -7.71 10.65
CA TRP A 221 1.65 -8.50 9.96
C TRP A 221 2.92 -8.64 10.78
N ILE A 222 3.38 -7.55 11.38
CA ILE A 222 4.52 -7.56 12.30
C ILE A 222 4.18 -8.39 13.55
N GLY A 223 2.94 -8.29 14.03
CA GLY A 223 2.35 -9.16 15.03
C GLY A 223 3.10 -9.14 16.35
N ARG A 224 3.32 -7.93 16.90
CA ARG A 224 3.91 -7.77 18.22
C ARG A 224 3.01 -8.38 19.29
N SER A 225 3.60 -9.23 20.12
CA SER A 225 2.93 -9.80 21.28
C SER A 225 3.81 -9.67 22.53
N THR A 226 3.17 -9.42 23.65
CA THR A 226 3.84 -9.42 24.96
C THR A 226 3.42 -10.66 25.72
N GLY A 227 4.38 -11.27 26.37
CA GLY A 227 4.14 -12.48 27.15
C GLY A 227 5.35 -12.84 28.00
N ALA A 228 5.55 -14.11 28.22
CA ALA A 228 6.70 -14.64 28.93
C ALA A 228 7.26 -15.88 28.27
N GLU A 229 8.56 -16.04 28.32
CA GLU A 229 9.22 -17.34 28.16
C GLU A 229 9.22 -18.06 29.51
N VAL A 230 8.86 -19.34 29.51
CA VAL A 230 8.75 -20.17 30.70
C VAL A 230 9.46 -21.49 30.48
N ASP A 231 10.32 -21.86 31.41
CA ASP A 231 11.05 -23.13 31.38
C ASP A 231 10.28 -24.21 32.12
N PHE A 232 10.04 -25.29 31.41
CA PHE A 232 9.51 -26.53 31.95
C PHE A 232 10.64 -27.56 32.07
N ASP A 233 10.90 -28.07 33.23
CA ASP A 233 11.80 -29.23 33.38
C ASP A 233 11.15 -30.46 32.74
N THR A 234 11.99 -31.34 32.18
CA THR A 234 11.52 -32.60 31.59
C THR A 234 12.08 -33.80 32.36
N THR A 235 11.38 -34.92 32.27
CA THR A 235 11.87 -36.20 32.83
C THR A 235 13.14 -36.70 32.14
N ALA A 236 13.47 -36.15 30.99
CA ALA A 236 14.71 -36.42 30.26
C ALA A 236 15.91 -35.62 30.82
N GLY A 237 15.69 -34.69 31.74
CA GLY A 237 16.72 -33.88 32.36
C GLY A 237 17.03 -32.58 31.62
N ASP A 238 16.27 -32.27 30.58
CA ASP A 238 16.36 -31.01 29.80
C ASP A 238 15.31 -30.03 30.23
N LYS A 239 15.52 -28.77 29.85
CA LYS A 239 14.49 -27.71 29.96
C LYS A 239 13.83 -27.48 28.61
N LEU A 240 12.50 -27.48 28.60
CA LEU A 240 11.70 -27.13 27.45
C LEU A 240 11.14 -25.73 27.66
N THR A 241 11.65 -24.76 26.93
CA THR A 241 11.22 -23.35 27.02
C THR A 241 10.04 -23.12 26.09
N VAL A 242 8.97 -22.49 26.61
CA VAL A 242 7.82 -22.07 25.82
C VAL A 242 7.63 -20.58 25.89
N TYR A 243 7.07 -20.00 24.84
CA TYR A 243 6.57 -18.63 24.84
C TYR A 243 5.05 -18.64 24.96
N THR A 244 4.51 -17.83 25.87
CA THR A 244 3.08 -17.67 26.03
C THR A 244 2.68 -16.21 26.22
N THR A 245 1.59 -15.79 25.58
CA THR A 245 0.94 -14.49 25.83
C THR A 245 0.03 -14.49 27.04
N ARG A 246 -0.18 -15.69 27.61
CA ARG A 246 -1.07 -15.92 28.76
C ARG A 246 -0.34 -16.63 29.90
N PRO A 247 0.73 -16.02 30.45
CA PRO A 247 1.44 -16.62 31.59
C PRO A 247 0.56 -16.76 32.83
N ASP A 248 -0.50 -15.96 32.97
CA ASP A 248 -1.53 -16.03 33.99
C ASP A 248 -2.22 -17.41 34.03
N THR A 249 -2.34 -18.11 32.89
CA THR A 249 -3.03 -19.38 32.79
C THR A 249 -2.12 -20.61 33.01
N LEU A 250 -0.89 -20.41 33.44
CA LEU A 250 0.14 -21.45 33.59
C LEU A 250 -0.29 -22.57 34.55
N TYR A 251 -1.07 -22.28 35.58
CA TYR A 251 -1.64 -23.30 36.49
C TYR A 251 -2.61 -24.25 35.78
N GLY A 252 -3.21 -23.82 34.66
CA GLY A 252 -4.11 -24.59 33.81
C GLY A 252 -3.43 -25.35 32.68
N ALA A 253 -2.11 -25.29 32.57
CA ALA A 253 -1.36 -26.02 31.58
C ALA A 253 -1.33 -27.53 31.94
N THR A 254 -2.01 -28.34 31.15
CA THR A 254 -2.24 -29.77 31.40
C THR A 254 -1.49 -30.68 30.44
N TYR A 255 -0.94 -30.13 29.37
CA TYR A 255 -0.04 -30.83 28.46
C TYR A 255 0.84 -29.84 27.71
N MET A 256 1.86 -30.36 27.03
CA MET A 256 2.77 -29.61 26.18
C MET A 256 2.67 -30.13 24.75
N VAL A 257 2.93 -29.28 23.78
CA VAL A 257 3.02 -29.68 22.38
C VAL A 257 4.31 -29.12 21.80
N VAL A 258 5.05 -29.96 21.11
CA VAL A 258 6.24 -29.55 20.34
C VAL A 258 5.99 -29.75 18.85
N SER A 259 6.65 -28.92 18.04
CA SER A 259 6.66 -29.08 16.60
C SER A 259 7.25 -30.43 16.19
N PRO A 260 6.77 -31.06 15.10
CA PRO A 260 7.38 -32.27 14.56
C PRO A 260 8.86 -32.13 14.20
N GLU A 261 9.32 -30.92 13.94
CA GLU A 261 10.72 -30.58 13.60
C GLU A 261 11.55 -30.14 14.82
N HIS A 262 11.00 -30.26 16.05
CA HIS A 262 11.71 -29.79 17.24
C HIS A 262 13.00 -30.60 17.49
N PRO A 263 14.15 -29.94 17.69
CA PRO A 263 15.45 -30.62 17.79
C PRO A 263 15.56 -31.60 18.99
N TYR A 264 14.75 -31.43 20.02
CA TYR A 264 14.75 -32.34 21.17
C TYR A 264 14.20 -33.72 20.84
N LEU A 265 13.41 -33.89 19.78
CA LEU A 265 12.92 -35.20 19.35
C LEU A 265 14.09 -36.12 18.93
N GLU A 266 15.10 -35.55 18.26
CA GLU A 266 16.32 -36.27 17.93
C GLU A 266 17.18 -36.51 19.18
N LYS A 267 17.31 -35.54 20.06
CA LYS A 267 18.06 -35.62 21.31
C LYS A 267 17.50 -36.69 22.29
N TRP A 268 16.18 -36.87 22.26
CA TRP A 268 15.48 -37.83 23.14
C TRP A 268 15.25 -39.20 22.48
N ALA A 269 15.79 -39.44 21.30
CA ALA A 269 15.51 -40.64 20.52
C ALA A 269 15.77 -41.95 21.29
N ASP A 270 16.80 -41.98 22.12
CA ASP A 270 17.16 -43.13 22.99
C ASP A 270 16.24 -43.32 24.21
N LYS A 271 15.47 -42.28 24.57
CA LYS A 271 14.52 -42.29 25.71
C LYS A 271 13.07 -42.47 25.26
N LEU A 272 12.78 -42.28 23.99
CA LEU A 272 11.44 -42.40 23.41
C LEU A 272 11.12 -43.87 23.11
N GLN A 273 10.01 -44.36 23.68
CA GLN A 273 9.56 -45.73 23.51
C GLN A 273 8.78 -45.97 22.22
N ASN A 274 8.24 -44.93 21.63
CA ASN A 274 7.45 -44.98 20.38
C ASN A 274 8.09 -44.17 19.23
N LEU A 275 9.40 -44.26 19.09
CA LEU A 275 10.15 -43.47 18.11
C LEU A 275 9.68 -43.67 16.66
N GLU A 276 9.29 -44.88 16.27
CA GLU A 276 8.82 -45.18 14.92
C GLU A 276 7.48 -44.46 14.60
N GLU A 277 6.57 -44.41 15.58
CA GLU A 277 5.32 -43.68 15.45
C GLU A 277 5.56 -42.16 15.30
N ILE A 278 6.54 -41.62 16.06
CA ILE A 278 6.96 -40.24 16.00
C ILE A 278 7.55 -39.91 14.63
N LYS A 279 8.43 -40.73 14.10
CA LYS A 279 9.02 -40.56 12.77
C LYS A 279 7.96 -40.59 11.65
N ALA A 280 7.04 -41.54 11.73
CA ALA A 280 5.92 -41.61 10.77
C ALA A 280 5.07 -40.35 10.78
N TYR A 281 4.81 -39.78 11.97
CA TYR A 281 4.10 -38.51 12.09
C TYR A 281 4.93 -37.32 11.54
N GLN A 282 6.23 -37.26 11.79
CA GLN A 282 7.13 -36.27 11.23
C GLN A 282 7.11 -36.26 9.69
N GLU A 283 7.16 -37.44 9.06
CA GLU A 283 7.06 -37.60 7.61
C GLU A 283 5.71 -37.12 7.07
N GLN A 284 4.63 -37.42 7.77
CA GLN A 284 3.29 -36.93 7.40
C GLN A 284 3.20 -35.41 7.51
N ALA A 285 3.70 -34.82 8.58
CA ALA A 285 3.68 -33.38 8.81
C ALA A 285 4.54 -32.63 7.79
N ALA A 286 5.69 -33.19 7.41
CA ALA A 286 6.60 -32.59 6.42
C ALA A 286 5.99 -32.44 5.02
N ARG A 287 4.91 -33.14 4.71
CA ARG A 287 4.19 -33.04 3.43
C ARG A 287 3.18 -31.88 3.40
N LYS A 288 2.89 -31.27 4.54
CA LYS A 288 1.91 -30.17 4.68
C LYS A 288 2.62 -28.82 4.72
N SER A 289 2.05 -27.83 4.05
CA SER A 289 2.47 -26.43 4.18
C SER A 289 2.09 -25.85 5.55
N ASP A 290 2.77 -24.80 5.98
CA ASP A 290 2.45 -24.08 7.22
C ASP A 290 1.00 -23.59 7.22
N PHE A 291 0.49 -23.16 6.06
CA PHE A 291 -0.89 -22.75 5.87
C PHE A 291 -1.88 -23.91 6.09
N GLU A 292 -1.61 -25.07 5.50
CA GLU A 292 -2.45 -26.26 5.71
C GLU A 292 -2.43 -26.72 7.16
N ARG A 293 -1.27 -26.61 7.83
CA ARG A 293 -1.09 -26.98 9.25
C ARG A 293 -1.86 -26.05 10.19
N THR A 294 -1.93 -24.75 9.91
CA THR A 294 -2.49 -23.76 10.84
C THR A 294 -3.91 -23.31 10.50
N GLU A 295 -4.23 -23.18 9.21
CA GLU A 295 -5.49 -22.56 8.75
C GLU A 295 -6.49 -23.55 8.16
N VAL A 296 -6.02 -24.59 7.46
CA VAL A 296 -6.89 -25.53 6.74
C VAL A 296 -7.28 -26.74 7.57
N ALA A 297 -6.39 -27.18 8.48
CA ALA A 297 -6.61 -28.39 9.26
C ALA A 297 -7.79 -28.25 10.23
N LYS A 298 -8.94 -28.82 9.89
CA LYS A 298 -10.12 -28.89 10.77
C LYS A 298 -9.96 -29.90 11.89
N GLU A 299 -9.20 -30.95 11.68
CA GLU A 299 -9.00 -32.02 12.64
C GLU A 299 -7.61 -31.92 13.29
N LYS A 300 -7.57 -31.88 14.61
CA LYS A 300 -6.30 -31.87 15.36
C LYS A 300 -5.74 -33.28 15.43
N THR A 301 -4.49 -33.42 14.97
CA THR A 301 -3.73 -34.68 15.02
C THR A 301 -2.51 -34.50 15.91
N GLY A 302 -2.00 -35.59 16.44
CA GLY A 302 -0.82 -35.55 17.27
C GLY A 302 -0.43 -36.93 17.79
N VAL A 303 0.79 -37.06 18.24
CA VAL A 303 1.32 -38.29 18.87
C VAL A 303 1.91 -37.95 20.24
N LYS A 304 1.49 -38.68 21.26
CA LYS A 304 2.06 -38.54 22.60
C LYS A 304 3.47 -39.13 22.64
N LEU A 305 4.41 -38.41 23.24
CA LEU A 305 5.74 -38.93 23.52
C LEU A 305 5.65 -39.92 24.67
N GLN A 306 6.12 -41.15 24.45
CA GLN A 306 6.22 -42.15 25.50
C GLN A 306 7.65 -42.23 26.04
N GLY A 307 7.81 -42.05 27.36
CA GLY A 307 9.10 -42.06 28.01
C GLY A 307 9.68 -40.70 28.36
N VAL A 308 9.10 -39.61 27.83
CA VAL A 308 9.48 -38.23 28.18
C VAL A 308 8.23 -37.43 28.48
N SER A 309 8.23 -36.71 29.60
CA SER A 309 7.16 -35.81 30.03
C SER A 309 7.73 -34.44 30.47
N ALA A 310 6.89 -33.43 30.60
CA ALA A 310 7.26 -32.15 31.17
C ALA A 310 6.71 -32.03 32.61
N ILE A 311 7.33 -31.14 33.37
CA ILE A 311 6.89 -30.84 34.74
C ILE A 311 6.42 -29.39 34.78
N ASN A 312 5.14 -29.18 35.12
CA ASN A 312 4.61 -27.80 35.25
C ASN A 312 5.33 -27.11 36.43
N PRO A 313 6.02 -26.00 36.17
CA PRO A 313 6.88 -25.35 37.16
C PRO A 313 6.14 -24.75 38.36
N LEU A 314 4.81 -24.52 38.25
CA LEU A 314 4.01 -23.97 39.33
C LEU A 314 3.28 -25.00 40.16
N THR A 315 2.84 -26.10 39.54
CA THR A 315 2.08 -27.15 40.20
C THR A 315 2.89 -28.36 40.61
N GLY A 316 4.10 -28.51 40.04
CA GLY A 316 4.94 -29.70 40.20
C GLY A 316 4.38 -30.96 39.53
N ARG A 317 3.28 -30.88 38.82
CA ARG A 317 2.65 -32.02 38.16
C ARG A 317 3.43 -32.41 36.90
N GLU A 318 3.60 -33.67 36.69
CA GLU A 318 4.07 -34.25 35.45
C GLU A 318 2.94 -34.19 34.42
N ILE A 319 3.20 -33.61 33.24
CA ILE A 319 2.25 -33.42 32.15
C ILE A 319 2.81 -34.04 30.87
N PRO A 320 1.95 -34.63 30.01
CA PRO A 320 2.42 -35.28 28.78
C PRO A 320 2.90 -34.26 27.76
N ILE A 321 3.85 -34.68 26.91
CA ILE A 321 4.29 -33.94 25.74
C ILE A 321 3.77 -34.67 24.51
N PHE A 322 3.22 -33.91 23.59
CA PHE A 322 2.75 -34.35 22.28
C PHE A 322 3.58 -33.71 21.19
N ILE A 323 3.72 -34.37 20.05
CA ILE A 323 4.05 -33.71 18.78
C ILE A 323 2.75 -33.44 18.04
N SER A 324 2.64 -32.29 17.43
CA SER A 324 1.51 -31.97 16.56
C SER A 324 1.90 -30.96 15.49
N ASP A 325 1.32 -31.11 14.33
CA ASP A 325 1.62 -30.29 13.14
C ASP A 325 1.10 -28.86 13.21
N TYR A 326 0.20 -28.53 14.16
CA TYR A 326 -0.24 -27.14 14.35
C TYR A 326 0.77 -26.26 15.09
N VAL A 327 1.82 -26.83 15.66
CA VAL A 327 2.93 -26.10 16.26
C VAL A 327 4.07 -26.01 15.24
N LEU A 328 4.52 -24.79 14.98
CA LEU A 328 5.58 -24.52 14.01
C LEU A 328 6.90 -24.25 14.73
N VAL A 329 7.98 -24.90 14.28
CA VAL A 329 9.34 -24.63 14.79
C VAL A 329 9.80 -23.20 14.48
N SER A 330 9.22 -22.60 13.45
CA SER A 330 9.53 -21.26 13.00
C SER A 330 8.86 -20.14 13.82
N TYR A 331 7.97 -20.48 14.75
CA TYR A 331 7.28 -19.53 15.62
C TYR A 331 7.57 -19.80 17.11
N GLY A 332 8.08 -18.79 17.80
CA GLY A 332 8.48 -18.91 19.21
C GLY A 332 9.63 -19.89 19.40
N THR A 333 9.47 -20.80 20.33
CA THR A 333 10.46 -21.82 20.67
C THR A 333 10.24 -23.16 19.97
N GLY A 334 9.20 -23.28 19.14
CA GLY A 334 8.77 -24.56 18.56
C GLY A 334 8.07 -25.48 19.58
N ALA A 335 7.76 -24.97 20.76
CA ALA A 335 7.05 -25.65 21.82
C ALA A 335 6.01 -24.73 22.45
N ILE A 336 4.87 -25.27 22.83
CA ILE A 336 3.79 -24.54 23.52
C ILE A 336 3.35 -25.30 24.78
N MET A 337 2.92 -24.55 25.80
CA MET A 337 2.05 -25.06 26.83
C MET A 337 0.61 -25.00 26.35
N ALA A 338 -0.18 -25.98 26.66
CA ALA A 338 -1.58 -26.03 26.30
C ALA A 338 -2.49 -25.83 27.53
N VAL A 339 -3.46 -24.93 27.38
CA VAL A 339 -4.42 -24.57 28.41
C VAL A 339 -5.84 -24.81 27.88
N PRO A 340 -6.35 -26.04 27.95
CA PRO A 340 -7.61 -26.42 27.34
C PRO A 340 -8.82 -25.61 27.79
N ALA A 341 -8.83 -25.16 29.02
CA ALA A 341 -9.96 -24.39 29.54
C ALA A 341 -10.16 -23.02 28.84
N HIS A 342 -9.08 -22.44 28.27
CA HIS A 342 -9.09 -21.06 27.78
C HIS A 342 -8.55 -20.85 26.35
N ASP A 343 -8.31 -21.95 25.63
CA ASP A 343 -7.98 -21.94 24.19
C ASP A 343 -8.79 -23.00 23.46
N THR A 344 -9.50 -22.62 22.39
CA THR A 344 -10.39 -23.53 21.66
C THR A 344 -9.63 -24.68 21.01
N ARG A 345 -8.44 -24.44 20.46
CA ARG A 345 -7.62 -25.48 19.82
C ARG A 345 -7.11 -26.48 20.85
N ASP A 346 -6.68 -25.98 22.00
CA ASP A 346 -6.22 -26.82 23.11
C ASP A 346 -7.36 -27.63 23.71
N TRP A 347 -8.56 -27.04 23.78
CA TRP A 347 -9.78 -27.72 24.25
C TRP A 347 -10.17 -28.88 23.34
N GLU A 348 -10.24 -28.64 22.02
CA GLU A 348 -10.54 -29.66 21.02
C GLU A 348 -9.54 -30.82 21.07
N PHE A 349 -8.26 -30.50 21.19
CA PHE A 349 -7.19 -31.49 21.31
C PHE A 349 -7.32 -32.29 22.62
N ALA A 350 -7.56 -31.59 23.75
CA ALA A 350 -7.72 -32.25 25.04
C ALA A 350 -8.94 -33.18 25.08
N LYS A 351 -10.05 -32.80 24.45
CA LYS A 351 -11.24 -33.67 24.30
C LYS A 351 -10.93 -34.89 23.45
N LYS A 352 -10.20 -34.73 22.34
CA LYS A 352 -9.81 -35.85 21.47
C LYS A 352 -8.91 -36.87 22.17
N PHE A 353 -7.93 -36.39 22.94
CA PHE A 353 -6.95 -37.22 23.63
C PHE A 353 -7.27 -37.49 25.10
N ASN A 354 -8.49 -37.10 25.55
CA ASN A 354 -9.00 -37.31 26.91
C ASN A 354 -8.05 -36.77 27.99
N LEU A 355 -7.60 -35.50 27.80
CA LEU A 355 -6.70 -34.79 28.68
C LEU A 355 -7.45 -33.91 29.69
N PRO A 356 -6.90 -33.62 30.88
CA PRO A 356 -7.55 -32.80 31.89
C PRO A 356 -7.78 -31.37 31.38
N ILE A 357 -8.93 -30.78 31.75
CA ILE A 357 -9.31 -29.41 31.49
C ILE A 357 -9.52 -28.71 32.82
N ILE A 358 -8.70 -27.71 33.14
CA ILE A 358 -8.72 -27.04 34.45
C ILE A 358 -9.04 -25.56 34.23
N GLU A 359 -10.20 -25.13 34.72
CA GLU A 359 -10.59 -23.71 34.73
C GLU A 359 -9.63 -22.91 35.63
N VAL A 360 -9.02 -21.85 35.08
CA VAL A 360 -8.15 -20.94 35.82
C VAL A 360 -8.58 -19.48 35.70
N VAL A 361 -9.52 -19.17 34.83
CA VAL A 361 -10.22 -17.88 34.76
C VAL A 361 -11.73 -18.16 34.86
N LYS A 362 -12.39 -17.60 35.86
CA LYS A 362 -13.80 -17.86 36.12
C LYS A 362 -14.70 -17.18 35.13
N GLY A 363 -15.71 -17.88 34.61
CA GLY A 363 -16.77 -17.27 33.83
C GLY A 363 -17.44 -18.12 32.76
N GLY A 364 -16.93 -19.32 32.45
CA GLY A 364 -17.50 -20.22 31.47
C GLY A 364 -17.81 -21.61 31.98
N ASP A 365 -18.41 -22.44 31.11
CA ASP A 365 -18.59 -23.89 31.34
C ASP A 365 -17.56 -24.64 30.50
N VAL A 366 -16.35 -24.82 31.08
CA VAL A 366 -15.22 -25.47 30.41
C VAL A 366 -15.40 -26.94 30.06
N GLU A 367 -16.47 -27.56 30.59
CA GLU A 367 -16.86 -28.92 30.23
C GLU A 367 -17.48 -28.97 28.82
N LYS A 368 -18.17 -27.90 28.43
CA LYS A 368 -18.87 -27.80 27.13
C LYS A 368 -18.04 -27.15 26.03
N GLU A 369 -17.30 -26.14 26.41
CA GLU A 369 -16.45 -25.37 25.47
C GLU A 369 -15.33 -24.63 26.19
N ALA A 370 -14.30 -24.21 25.44
CA ALA A 370 -13.26 -23.35 26.01
C ALA A 370 -13.85 -21.96 26.33
N PHE A 371 -13.54 -21.46 27.54
CA PHE A 371 -13.86 -20.08 27.94
C PHE A 371 -12.76 -19.14 27.43
N THR A 372 -12.96 -18.55 26.23
CA THR A 372 -11.97 -17.71 25.55
C THR A 372 -12.14 -16.22 25.83
N ASP A 373 -13.32 -15.78 26.26
CA ASP A 373 -13.58 -14.39 26.70
C ASP A 373 -13.11 -14.20 28.14
N CYS A 374 -11.82 -14.32 28.35
CA CYS A 374 -11.20 -14.38 29.66
C CYS A 374 -10.12 -13.30 29.88
N GLU A 375 -10.12 -12.21 29.13
CA GLU A 375 -9.16 -11.13 29.29
C GLU A 375 -9.44 -10.28 30.55
N THR A 376 -10.68 -10.22 30.99
CA THR A 376 -11.14 -9.40 32.11
C THR A 376 -11.63 -10.21 33.32
N GLY A 377 -11.48 -11.52 33.32
CA GLY A 377 -11.95 -12.43 34.35
C GLY A 377 -11.13 -12.38 35.64
N ILE A 378 -11.60 -13.16 36.63
CA ILE A 378 -10.91 -13.35 37.91
C ILE A 378 -10.25 -14.73 37.94
N MET A 379 -9.04 -14.81 38.44
CA MET A 379 -8.28 -16.04 38.53
C MET A 379 -8.85 -16.97 39.59
N VAL A 380 -8.93 -18.25 39.25
CA VAL A 380 -9.33 -19.36 40.14
C VAL A 380 -8.40 -20.56 39.92
N ASN A 381 -8.29 -21.47 40.90
CA ASN A 381 -7.42 -22.65 40.84
C ASN A 381 -5.96 -22.35 40.43
N SER A 382 -5.47 -21.17 40.78
CA SER A 382 -4.18 -20.60 40.33
C SER A 382 -3.29 -20.17 41.50
N GLY A 383 -3.45 -20.78 42.68
CA GLY A 383 -2.56 -20.58 43.83
C GLY A 383 -2.33 -19.10 44.17
N ILE A 384 -1.11 -18.62 43.97
CA ILE A 384 -0.72 -17.22 44.24
C ILE A 384 -1.46 -16.16 43.40
N LEU A 385 -2.20 -16.57 42.37
CA LEU A 385 -2.96 -15.69 41.49
C LEU A 385 -4.46 -15.68 41.83
N ASP A 386 -4.95 -16.54 42.70
CA ASP A 386 -6.37 -16.66 43.00
C ASP A 386 -6.93 -15.32 43.50
N GLY A 387 -8.07 -14.93 42.93
CA GLY A 387 -8.77 -13.69 43.25
C GLY A 387 -8.25 -12.43 42.54
N LEU A 388 -7.12 -12.52 41.84
CA LEU A 388 -6.60 -11.41 41.04
C LEU A 388 -7.38 -11.29 39.71
N THR A 389 -7.41 -10.09 39.16
CA THR A 389 -7.80 -9.90 37.75
C THR A 389 -6.75 -10.50 36.81
N VAL A 390 -7.14 -10.83 35.60
CA VAL A 390 -6.21 -11.38 34.59
C VAL A 390 -5.01 -10.43 34.35
N GLU A 391 -5.26 -9.11 34.33
CA GLU A 391 -4.18 -8.12 34.17
C GLU A 391 -3.17 -8.14 35.35
N GLU A 392 -3.69 -8.17 36.57
CA GLU A 392 -2.85 -8.27 37.78
C GLU A 392 -2.10 -9.61 37.83
N ALA A 393 -2.77 -10.68 37.44
CA ALA A 393 -2.19 -12.02 37.41
C ALA A 393 -1.04 -12.10 36.38
N LYS A 394 -1.15 -11.53 35.22
CA LYS A 394 -0.05 -11.46 34.21
C LYS A 394 1.17 -10.76 34.76
N LYS A 395 1.01 -9.65 35.46
CA LYS A 395 2.11 -8.93 36.10
C LYS A 395 2.73 -9.75 37.23
N ARG A 396 1.89 -10.29 38.13
CA ARG A 396 2.35 -11.05 39.29
C ARG A 396 3.08 -12.33 38.88
N ILE A 397 2.55 -13.07 37.93
CA ILE A 397 3.18 -14.33 37.50
C ILE A 397 4.51 -14.08 36.79
N THR A 398 4.59 -13.06 35.92
CA THR A 398 5.85 -12.72 35.23
C THR A 398 6.94 -12.38 36.25
N GLN A 399 6.63 -11.55 37.26
CA GLN A 399 7.55 -11.22 38.32
C GLN A 399 7.97 -12.48 39.09
N TYR A 400 7.04 -13.36 39.44
CA TYR A 400 7.34 -14.62 40.14
C TYR A 400 8.28 -15.53 39.33
N LEU A 401 8.04 -15.66 38.02
CA LEU A 401 8.89 -16.46 37.14
C LEU A 401 10.33 -15.92 37.10
N GLU A 402 10.49 -14.60 37.05
CA GLU A 402 11.80 -13.95 37.10
C GLU A 402 12.49 -14.14 38.48
N GLU A 403 11.78 -13.96 39.60
CA GLU A 403 12.30 -14.17 40.94
C GLU A 403 12.78 -15.62 41.17
N LYS A 404 12.12 -16.58 40.50
CA LYS A 404 12.48 -18.00 40.60
C LYS A 404 13.51 -18.43 39.53
N GLY A 405 13.85 -17.58 38.58
CA GLY A 405 14.77 -17.92 37.49
C GLY A 405 14.27 -19.02 36.57
N ILE A 406 12.93 -19.15 36.43
CA ILE A 406 12.25 -20.14 35.57
C ILE A 406 11.52 -19.53 34.42
N GLY A 407 11.66 -18.24 34.19
CA GLY A 407 11.09 -17.52 33.07
C GLY A 407 11.33 -16.02 33.14
N HIS A 408 10.97 -15.31 32.12
CA HIS A 408 11.11 -13.85 32.05
C HIS A 408 10.10 -13.25 31.07
N ALA A 409 9.85 -11.95 31.22
CA ALA A 409 9.05 -11.20 30.25
C ALA A 409 9.68 -11.24 28.86
N LYS A 410 8.89 -11.40 27.84
CA LYS A 410 9.35 -11.46 26.46
C LYS A 410 8.38 -10.74 25.53
N VAL A 411 8.93 -9.90 24.66
CA VAL A 411 8.23 -9.40 23.48
C VAL A 411 8.60 -10.28 22.29
N ASN A 412 7.60 -10.72 21.57
CA ASN A 412 7.79 -11.56 20.39
C ASN A 412 7.07 -10.93 19.18
N TYR A 413 7.49 -11.28 17.98
CA TYR A 413 6.94 -10.79 16.72
C TYR A 413 6.62 -11.98 15.81
N LYS A 414 5.52 -11.89 15.05
CA LYS A 414 5.19 -12.84 14.00
C LYS A 414 6.06 -12.63 12.76
N LEU A 415 6.50 -11.39 12.53
CA LEU A 415 7.38 -11.03 11.42
C LEU A 415 8.65 -11.91 11.45
N ARG A 416 9.03 -12.37 10.28
CA ARG A 416 10.26 -13.16 10.06
C ARG A 416 11.19 -12.38 9.18
N ASP A 417 12.48 -12.79 9.19
CA ASP A 417 13.45 -12.22 8.28
C ASP A 417 13.03 -12.39 6.83
N TRP A 418 13.31 -11.38 6.05
CA TRP A 418 12.89 -11.32 4.66
C TRP A 418 13.72 -12.28 3.81
N VAL A 419 13.05 -13.26 3.18
CA VAL A 419 13.64 -14.16 2.19
C VAL A 419 13.88 -13.37 0.90
N PHE A 420 15.14 -13.02 0.66
CA PHE A 420 15.48 -11.93 -0.25
C PHE A 420 15.88 -12.40 -1.65
N SER A 421 16.68 -13.46 -1.78
CA SER A 421 17.21 -13.91 -3.07
C SER A 421 16.25 -14.82 -3.85
N ARG A 422 16.45 -14.85 -5.18
CA ARG A 422 15.69 -15.67 -6.12
C ARG A 422 16.64 -16.42 -7.07
N GLN A 423 16.23 -17.61 -7.48
CA GLN A 423 16.95 -18.49 -8.41
C GLN A 423 16.50 -18.23 -9.85
N ARG A 424 16.61 -16.97 -10.25
CA ARG A 424 16.19 -16.48 -11.57
C ARG A 424 17.27 -15.59 -12.17
N TYR A 425 17.31 -15.52 -13.50
CA TYR A 425 18.31 -14.74 -14.23
C TYR A 425 18.01 -13.24 -14.21
N TRP A 426 16.76 -12.86 -14.51
CA TRP A 426 16.40 -11.44 -14.69
C TRP A 426 16.15 -10.73 -13.35
N GLY A 427 17.23 -10.34 -12.75
CA GLY A 427 17.30 -9.63 -11.47
C GLY A 427 18.70 -9.09 -11.23
N GLU A 428 18.82 -8.19 -10.26
CA GLU A 428 20.12 -7.64 -9.86
C GLU A 428 21.03 -8.76 -9.31
N PRO A 429 22.26 -8.91 -9.84
CA PRO A 429 23.23 -9.83 -9.25
C PRO A 429 23.59 -9.41 -7.82
N ILE A 430 23.73 -10.39 -6.94
CA ILE A 430 24.17 -10.16 -5.56
C ILE A 430 25.72 -10.00 -5.58
N PRO A 431 26.26 -8.87 -5.13
CA PRO A 431 27.68 -8.54 -5.32
C PRO A 431 28.59 -9.17 -4.25
N VAL A 432 28.53 -10.49 -4.12
CA VAL A 432 29.35 -11.26 -3.19
C VAL A 432 29.92 -12.50 -3.87
N VAL A 433 31.03 -12.99 -3.36
CA VAL A 433 31.65 -14.24 -3.79
C VAL A 433 31.83 -15.17 -2.61
N TYR A 434 31.77 -16.48 -2.85
CA TYR A 434 32.10 -17.50 -1.87
C TYR A 434 33.51 -18.00 -2.10
N CYS A 435 34.30 -17.89 -1.06
CA CYS A 435 35.66 -18.44 -1.00
C CYS A 435 35.71 -19.52 0.09
N GLU A 436 36.22 -20.68 -0.21
CA GLU A 436 36.29 -21.79 0.79
C GLU A 436 37.12 -21.42 2.02
N LYS A 437 38.10 -20.54 1.86
CA LYS A 437 38.96 -20.08 2.95
C LYS A 437 38.35 -18.91 3.74
N CYS A 438 37.67 -17.97 3.05
CA CYS A 438 37.20 -16.72 3.63
C CYS A 438 35.69 -16.68 3.89
N GLY A 439 34.91 -17.65 3.37
CA GLY A 439 33.46 -17.64 3.37
C GLY A 439 32.89 -16.65 2.35
N TRP A 440 31.74 -16.06 2.66
CA TRP A 440 31.13 -15.02 1.84
C TRP A 440 31.90 -13.69 1.95
N VAL A 441 32.37 -13.20 0.83
CA VAL A 441 33.18 -11.98 0.74
C VAL A 441 32.47 -10.98 -0.17
N PRO A 442 32.26 -9.72 0.29
CA PRO A 442 31.68 -8.69 -0.54
C PRO A 442 32.66 -8.25 -1.63
N LEU A 443 32.13 -7.91 -2.80
CA LEU A 443 32.92 -7.25 -3.82
C LEU A 443 33.39 -5.86 -3.32
N PRO A 444 34.54 -5.37 -3.76
CA PRO A 444 34.92 -3.98 -3.58
C PRO A 444 33.87 -3.07 -4.23
N GLU A 445 33.53 -1.95 -3.57
CA GLU A 445 32.54 -1.00 -4.10
C GLU A 445 32.94 -0.41 -5.46
N SER A 446 34.26 -0.35 -5.73
CA SER A 446 34.82 0.10 -7.01
C SER A 446 34.53 -0.84 -8.19
N GLU A 447 34.13 -2.08 -7.92
CA GLU A 447 33.77 -3.06 -8.96
C GLU A 447 32.27 -3.05 -9.30
N LEU A 448 31.48 -2.23 -8.62
CA LEU A 448 30.07 -2.07 -8.92
C LEU A 448 29.85 -1.17 -10.16
N PRO A 449 28.88 -1.44 -11.01
CA PRO A 449 27.90 -2.55 -10.92
C PRO A 449 28.48 -3.89 -11.38
N LEU A 450 28.15 -4.97 -10.65
CA LEU A 450 28.31 -6.32 -11.16
C LEU A 450 27.17 -6.60 -12.13
N GLN A 451 27.47 -6.70 -13.42
CA GLN A 451 26.46 -6.88 -14.45
C GLN A 451 26.13 -8.35 -14.70
N LEU A 452 24.89 -8.58 -15.14
CA LEU A 452 24.48 -9.89 -15.63
C LEU A 452 25.29 -10.27 -16.86
N PRO A 453 25.71 -11.54 -17.00
CA PRO A 453 26.37 -12.01 -18.22
C PRO A 453 25.36 -12.11 -19.36
N GLU A 454 25.84 -11.93 -20.58
CA GLU A 454 25.06 -12.26 -21.78
C GLU A 454 24.90 -13.78 -21.87
N VAL A 455 23.68 -14.25 -22.15
CA VAL A 455 23.35 -15.67 -22.11
C VAL A 455 22.49 -16.07 -23.29
N GLU A 456 22.73 -17.28 -23.78
CA GLU A 456 21.88 -17.90 -24.81
C GLU A 456 20.64 -18.56 -24.23
N SER A 457 20.72 -19.08 -22.99
CA SER A 457 19.62 -19.71 -22.27
C SER A 457 19.62 -19.30 -20.80
N TYR A 458 18.43 -19.00 -20.27
CA TYR A 458 18.19 -18.57 -18.90
C TYR A 458 16.92 -19.23 -18.30
N GLU A 459 16.54 -20.39 -18.81
CA GLU A 459 15.39 -21.14 -18.29
C GLU A 459 15.62 -21.59 -16.84
N PRO A 460 14.59 -21.45 -15.98
CA PRO A 460 14.68 -21.88 -14.60
C PRO A 460 14.88 -23.38 -14.50
N THR A 461 15.68 -23.80 -13.56
CA THR A 461 16.02 -25.23 -13.36
C THR A 461 15.03 -25.91 -12.42
N ASP A 462 14.82 -27.22 -12.62
CA ASP A 462 13.92 -28.03 -11.78
C ASP A 462 14.55 -28.38 -10.41
N ASN A 463 15.89 -28.37 -10.35
CA ASN A 463 16.63 -28.64 -9.10
C ASN A 463 16.67 -27.42 -8.17
N GLY A 464 16.23 -26.24 -8.66
CA GLY A 464 16.19 -25.02 -7.89
C GLY A 464 17.52 -24.27 -7.79
N GLU A 465 18.47 -24.55 -8.67
CA GLU A 465 19.64 -23.69 -8.89
C GLU A 465 19.28 -22.55 -9.85
N SER A 466 19.96 -21.42 -9.70
CA SER A 466 19.84 -20.33 -10.66
C SER A 466 20.41 -20.73 -12.03
N PRO A 467 19.82 -20.29 -13.15
CA PRO A 467 20.42 -20.43 -14.47
C PRO A 467 21.84 -19.91 -14.56
N LEU A 468 22.20 -18.88 -13.79
CA LEU A 468 23.55 -18.34 -13.69
C LEU A 468 24.59 -19.38 -13.21
N ALA A 469 24.19 -20.36 -12.42
CA ALA A 469 25.10 -21.40 -11.90
C ALA A 469 25.78 -22.23 -13.02
N HIS A 470 25.15 -22.31 -14.19
CA HIS A 470 25.70 -23.01 -15.36
C HIS A 470 26.69 -22.19 -16.20
N MET A 471 26.83 -20.90 -15.89
CA MET A 471 27.73 -19.98 -16.61
C MET A 471 29.09 -19.94 -15.95
N THR A 472 29.86 -21.00 -16.13
CA THR A 472 31.14 -21.25 -15.43
C THR A 472 32.14 -20.12 -15.57
N ASP A 473 32.22 -19.50 -16.76
CA ASP A 473 33.14 -18.37 -17.01
C ASP A 473 32.81 -17.12 -16.20
N TRP A 474 31.51 -16.90 -15.93
CA TRP A 474 31.07 -15.82 -15.09
C TRP A 474 31.13 -16.17 -13.60
N VAL A 475 30.75 -17.39 -13.22
CA VAL A 475 30.69 -17.85 -11.83
C VAL A 475 32.07 -17.90 -11.20
N ASN A 476 33.05 -18.47 -11.92
CA ASN A 476 34.40 -18.63 -11.39
C ASN A 476 35.15 -17.29 -11.40
N THR A 477 35.73 -16.95 -10.27
CA THR A 477 36.42 -15.68 -10.06
C THR A 477 37.50 -15.84 -8.99
N THR A 478 38.12 -14.75 -8.59
CA THR A 478 39.07 -14.68 -7.50
C THR A 478 38.49 -13.98 -6.28
N CYS A 479 38.85 -14.45 -5.09
CA CYS A 479 38.46 -13.84 -3.84
C CYS A 479 39.09 -12.46 -3.67
N PRO A 480 38.33 -11.38 -3.48
CA PRO A 480 38.88 -10.03 -3.26
C PRO A 480 39.75 -9.93 -1.99
N HIS A 481 39.53 -10.83 -1.02
CA HIS A 481 40.23 -10.79 0.26
C HIS A 481 41.53 -11.55 0.24
N CYS A 482 41.56 -12.79 -0.27
CA CYS A 482 42.79 -13.62 -0.21
C CYS A 482 43.44 -13.90 -1.58
N GLY A 483 42.81 -13.51 -2.68
CA GLY A 483 43.29 -13.76 -4.04
C GLY A 483 43.14 -15.21 -4.52
N GLY A 484 42.61 -16.12 -3.70
CA GLY A 484 42.36 -17.51 -4.04
C GLY A 484 41.12 -17.72 -4.93
N PRO A 485 40.88 -18.96 -5.38
CA PRO A 485 39.67 -19.26 -6.16
C PRO A 485 38.37 -18.92 -5.38
N ALA A 486 37.41 -18.37 -6.07
CA ALA A 486 36.09 -18.05 -5.51
C ALA A 486 35.00 -18.23 -6.56
N LYS A 487 33.75 -18.28 -6.10
CA LYS A 487 32.57 -18.39 -6.96
C LYS A 487 31.62 -17.23 -6.68
N ARG A 488 31.13 -16.58 -7.73
CA ARG A 488 30.08 -15.57 -7.60
C ARG A 488 28.79 -16.17 -7.08
N GLU A 489 28.05 -15.39 -6.30
CA GLU A 489 26.65 -15.75 -6.01
C GLU A 489 25.85 -15.78 -7.30
N THR A 490 25.03 -16.82 -7.45
CA THR A 490 24.22 -17.03 -8.66
C THR A 490 22.73 -16.71 -8.47
N ASP A 491 22.28 -16.56 -7.24
CA ASP A 491 20.97 -15.99 -6.95
C ASP A 491 20.96 -14.50 -7.27
N THR A 492 19.81 -13.98 -7.59
CA THR A 492 19.56 -12.56 -7.85
C THR A 492 18.55 -11.98 -6.86
N MET A 493 18.37 -10.67 -6.88
CA MET A 493 17.45 -9.96 -6.00
C MET A 493 16.41 -9.15 -6.81
N PRO A 494 15.59 -9.83 -7.63
CA PRO A 494 14.67 -9.16 -8.55
C PRO A 494 13.53 -8.47 -7.84
N GLN A 495 13.05 -7.37 -8.44
CA GLN A 495 11.84 -6.63 -8.09
C GLN A 495 11.94 -5.86 -6.77
N TRP A 496 11.83 -6.54 -5.61
CA TRP A 496 11.68 -5.88 -4.31
C TRP A 496 12.92 -5.12 -3.84
N ALA A 497 14.11 -5.50 -4.28
CA ALA A 497 15.33 -4.78 -3.96
C ALA A 497 15.38 -3.41 -4.64
N GLY A 498 15.20 -3.39 -5.95
CA GLY A 498 15.21 -2.14 -6.73
C GLY A 498 14.09 -1.18 -6.32
N SER A 499 12.91 -1.71 -6.01
CA SER A 499 11.75 -0.91 -5.60
C SER A 499 11.82 -0.40 -4.15
N SER A 500 12.75 -0.90 -3.33
CA SER A 500 12.86 -0.49 -1.93
C SER A 500 13.53 0.86 -1.69
N TRP A 501 14.08 1.49 -2.74
CA TRP A 501 14.79 2.76 -2.58
C TRP A 501 14.65 3.74 -3.76
N TYR A 502 13.88 3.42 -4.81
CA TYR A 502 13.77 4.20 -6.05
C TYR A 502 13.36 5.66 -5.83
N PHE A 503 12.55 5.91 -4.82
CA PHE A 503 12.11 7.26 -4.44
C PHE A 503 13.27 8.17 -4.00
N LEU A 504 14.35 7.60 -3.52
CA LEU A 504 15.59 8.34 -3.20
C LEU A 504 16.36 8.67 -4.49
N ARG A 505 16.41 7.72 -5.44
CA ARG A 505 17.12 7.92 -6.71
C ARG A 505 16.51 9.03 -7.55
N TYR A 506 15.20 9.17 -7.54
CA TYR A 506 14.52 10.28 -8.22
C TYR A 506 14.98 11.66 -7.76
N MET A 507 15.45 11.79 -6.54
CA MET A 507 15.94 13.07 -6.01
C MET A 507 17.22 13.52 -6.70
N ASP A 508 18.03 12.55 -7.19
CA ASP A 508 19.30 12.83 -7.87
C ASP A 508 19.70 11.67 -8.82
N PRO A 509 18.96 11.48 -9.92
CA PRO A 509 19.01 10.24 -10.70
C PRO A 509 20.29 10.07 -11.54
N HIS A 510 21.04 11.12 -11.75
CA HIS A 510 22.26 11.13 -12.58
C HIS A 510 23.55 11.19 -11.77
N ASN A 511 23.47 11.00 -10.45
CA ASN A 511 24.64 11.01 -9.58
C ASN A 511 25.42 9.69 -9.72
N ASP A 512 26.68 9.76 -10.11
CA ASP A 512 27.56 8.59 -10.27
C ASP A 512 28.40 8.29 -9.02
N GLU A 513 28.44 9.21 -8.05
CA GLU A 513 29.26 9.10 -6.84
C GLU A 513 28.48 8.56 -5.64
N ALA A 514 27.15 8.77 -5.62
CA ALA A 514 26.26 8.32 -4.57
C ALA A 514 24.90 7.95 -5.14
N PHE A 515 24.09 7.22 -4.37
CA PHE A 515 22.71 6.91 -4.78
C PHE A 515 21.83 8.18 -4.90
N ALA A 516 22.15 9.21 -4.15
CA ALA A 516 21.71 10.59 -4.26
C ALA A 516 22.62 11.49 -3.41
N SER A 517 22.76 12.76 -3.78
CA SER A 517 23.55 13.69 -2.99
C SER A 517 22.89 14.02 -1.65
N PRO A 518 23.67 14.29 -0.58
CA PRO A 518 23.11 14.70 0.71
C PRO A 518 22.23 15.96 0.62
N GLU A 519 22.58 16.90 -0.23
CA GLU A 519 21.84 18.13 -0.48
C GLU A 519 20.46 17.86 -1.09
N ALA A 520 20.40 17.00 -2.11
CA ALA A 520 19.13 16.60 -2.73
C ALA A 520 18.25 15.85 -1.75
N LEU A 521 18.81 14.90 -0.99
CA LEU A 521 18.11 14.14 0.03
C LEU A 521 17.52 15.06 1.12
N LYS A 522 18.29 16.04 1.59
CA LYS A 522 17.84 17.00 2.60
C LYS A 522 16.72 17.90 2.06
N TYR A 523 16.79 18.33 0.81
CA TYR A 523 15.79 19.21 0.20
C TYR A 523 14.46 18.48 -0.03
N TRP A 524 14.48 17.28 -0.60
CA TRP A 524 13.29 16.56 -1.03
C TRP A 524 12.63 15.68 0.03
N SER A 525 13.37 15.26 1.06
CA SER A 525 12.83 14.36 2.10
C SER A 525 12.04 15.13 3.17
N PRO A 526 11.02 14.51 3.75
CA PRO A 526 10.37 13.28 3.31
C PRO A 526 9.53 13.47 2.05
N ILE A 527 9.10 12.37 1.41
CA ILE A 527 8.12 12.42 0.32
C ILE A 527 6.80 12.95 0.88
N ASP A 528 6.25 14.02 0.29
CA ASP A 528 5.06 14.70 0.82
C ASP A 528 3.80 13.88 0.66
N TRP A 529 3.63 13.25 -0.50
CA TRP A 529 2.49 12.39 -0.77
C TRP A 529 2.88 11.20 -1.63
N TYR A 530 2.63 10.00 -1.11
CA TYR A 530 2.84 8.74 -1.79
C TYR A 530 1.52 8.01 -1.97
N ASN A 531 1.18 7.64 -3.21
CA ASN A 531 -0.01 6.86 -3.50
C ASN A 531 0.35 5.50 -4.11
N GLY A 532 -0.30 4.46 -3.64
CA GLY A 532 -0.08 3.10 -4.13
C GLY A 532 -1.18 2.12 -3.79
N GLY A 533 -1.07 0.90 -4.34
CA GLY A 533 -2.02 -0.17 -4.13
C GLY A 533 -2.03 -0.69 -2.70
N MET A 534 -3.20 -1.18 -2.25
CA MET A 534 -3.34 -1.79 -0.92
C MET A 534 -2.61 -3.12 -0.79
N GLU A 535 -2.42 -3.84 -1.89
CA GLU A 535 -1.69 -5.11 -1.97
C GLU A 535 -0.23 -4.99 -1.52
N HIS A 536 0.36 -3.80 -1.67
CA HIS A 536 1.74 -3.53 -1.29
C HIS A 536 1.95 -3.17 0.18
N THR A 537 0.89 -3.14 0.99
CA THR A 537 0.95 -2.72 2.40
C THR A 537 1.95 -3.55 3.21
N THR A 538 1.98 -4.86 3.00
CA THR A 538 2.89 -5.80 3.69
C THR A 538 4.06 -6.29 2.82
N LEU A 539 4.17 -5.79 1.61
CA LEU A 539 5.24 -6.06 0.64
C LEU A 539 6.14 -4.83 0.48
N HIS A 540 6.05 -4.15 -0.66
CA HIS A 540 6.88 -2.99 -1.01
C HIS A 540 6.91 -1.92 0.09
N LEU A 541 5.76 -1.55 0.66
CA LEU A 541 5.70 -0.49 1.66
C LEU A 541 6.50 -0.86 2.92
N LEU A 542 6.40 -2.11 3.37
CA LEU A 542 7.14 -2.60 4.53
C LEU A 542 8.64 -2.66 4.23
N TYR A 543 9.02 -3.20 3.07
CA TYR A 543 10.42 -3.33 2.66
C TYR A 543 11.11 -1.98 2.45
N SER A 544 10.43 -1.03 1.81
CA SER A 544 10.98 0.32 1.59
C SER A 544 11.15 1.09 2.90
N ARG A 545 10.24 0.93 3.86
CA ARG A 545 10.38 1.50 5.19
C ARG A 545 11.57 0.89 5.94
N PHE A 546 11.76 -0.41 5.84
CA PHE A 546 12.92 -1.10 6.43
C PHE A 546 14.24 -0.59 5.85
N TRP A 547 14.38 -0.56 4.53
CA TRP A 547 15.60 -0.08 3.87
C TRP A 547 15.87 1.39 4.21
N HIS A 548 14.85 2.21 4.23
CA HIS A 548 14.98 3.62 4.58
C HIS A 548 15.45 3.83 6.02
N LYS A 549 14.90 3.09 6.99
CA LYS A 549 15.34 3.11 8.39
C LYS A 549 16.79 2.67 8.53
N PHE A 550 17.19 1.66 7.80
CA PHE A 550 18.59 1.24 7.77
C PHE A 550 19.49 2.37 7.24
N LEU A 551 19.13 2.98 6.14
CA LEU A 551 19.87 4.13 5.60
C LEU A 551 19.90 5.33 6.57
N PHE A 552 18.82 5.54 7.29
CA PHE A 552 18.76 6.56 8.35
C PHE A 552 19.74 6.25 9.48
N ASP A 553 19.83 5.01 9.94
CA ASP A 553 20.77 4.58 10.97
C ASP A 553 22.24 4.72 10.53
N GLN A 554 22.49 4.62 9.23
CA GLN A 554 23.81 4.87 8.63
C GLN A 554 24.10 6.37 8.43
N GLY A 555 23.16 7.26 8.75
CA GLY A 555 23.31 8.70 8.54
C GLY A 555 23.22 9.13 7.07
N LEU A 556 22.66 8.30 6.20
CA LEU A 556 22.63 8.51 4.74
C LEU A 556 21.36 9.20 4.25
N VAL A 557 20.29 9.20 5.05
CA VAL A 557 19.03 9.91 4.76
C VAL A 557 18.61 10.73 5.98
N PRO A 558 17.90 11.86 5.80
CA PRO A 558 17.66 12.81 6.88
C PRO A 558 16.44 12.49 7.76
N THR A 559 15.57 11.55 7.34
CA THR A 559 14.32 11.26 8.04
C THR A 559 14.19 9.77 8.36
N PRO A 560 13.55 9.40 9.50
CA PRO A 560 13.39 8.00 9.89
C PRO A 560 12.32 7.27 9.06
N GLU A 561 11.41 8.02 8.41
CA GLU A 561 10.38 7.49 7.51
C GLU A 561 10.52 8.11 6.11
N PRO A 562 10.29 7.32 5.05
CA PRO A 562 10.42 7.82 3.69
C PRO A 562 9.26 8.70 3.25
N TYR A 563 8.04 8.40 3.69
CA TYR A 563 6.80 9.00 3.22
C TYR A 563 6.06 9.69 4.36
N ALA A 564 5.76 10.99 4.22
CA ALA A 564 4.99 11.73 5.22
C ALA A 564 3.51 11.34 5.19
N LYS A 565 2.95 11.18 3.99
CA LYS A 565 1.56 10.81 3.77
C LYS A 565 1.45 9.69 2.74
N ARG A 566 0.60 8.71 3.02
CA ARG A 566 0.21 7.67 2.08
C ARG A 566 -1.28 7.64 1.86
N THR A 567 -1.69 7.40 0.63
CA THR A 567 -3.06 7.11 0.25
C THR A 567 -3.11 5.87 -0.63
N SER A 568 -4.28 5.29 -0.76
CA SER A 568 -4.54 4.21 -1.69
C SER A 568 -5.73 4.56 -2.57
N HIS A 569 -5.63 4.23 -3.85
CA HIS A 569 -6.71 4.44 -4.79
C HIS A 569 -7.62 3.21 -4.90
N GLY A 570 -8.88 3.46 -5.23
CA GLY A 570 -9.83 2.39 -5.55
C GLY A 570 -9.59 1.81 -6.94
N MET A 571 -9.88 0.53 -7.09
CA MET A 571 -9.72 -0.19 -8.35
C MET A 571 -10.80 0.22 -9.36
N ILE A 572 -10.42 0.37 -10.63
CA ILE A 572 -11.39 0.45 -11.72
C ILE A 572 -11.77 -0.97 -12.13
N LEU A 573 -13.06 -1.24 -12.03
CA LEU A 573 -13.67 -2.52 -12.39
C LEU A 573 -14.22 -2.49 -13.82
N GLY A 574 -14.44 -3.66 -14.40
CA GLY A 574 -15.19 -3.78 -15.65
C GLY A 574 -16.64 -3.28 -15.49
N GLU A 575 -17.35 -3.09 -16.59
CA GLU A 575 -18.75 -2.62 -16.58
C GLU A 575 -19.69 -3.52 -15.75
N ASN A 576 -19.35 -4.79 -15.61
CA ASN A 576 -20.08 -5.77 -14.78
C ASN A 576 -19.70 -5.73 -13.29
N GLY A 577 -18.83 -4.82 -12.87
CA GLY A 577 -18.35 -4.71 -11.48
C GLY A 577 -17.28 -5.75 -11.10
N GLU A 578 -16.74 -6.51 -12.04
CA GLU A 578 -15.66 -7.46 -11.79
C GLU A 578 -14.28 -6.85 -12.07
N LYS A 579 -13.27 -7.39 -11.39
CA LYS A 579 -11.86 -7.00 -11.64
C LYS A 579 -11.51 -7.22 -13.12
N MET A 580 -10.93 -6.20 -13.74
CA MET A 580 -10.41 -6.32 -15.09
C MET A 580 -9.26 -7.31 -15.13
N SER A 581 -9.32 -8.28 -16.03
CA SER A 581 -8.22 -9.20 -16.32
C SER A 581 -8.26 -9.66 -17.77
N LYS A 582 -7.07 -10.00 -18.29
CA LYS A 582 -6.92 -10.50 -19.67
C LYS A 582 -7.65 -11.81 -19.88
N SER A 583 -7.64 -12.68 -18.87
CA SER A 583 -8.33 -13.98 -18.92
C SER A 583 -9.86 -13.84 -19.01
N ARG A 584 -10.40 -12.72 -18.52
CA ARG A 584 -11.85 -12.42 -18.59
C ARG A 584 -12.24 -11.63 -19.85
N GLY A 585 -11.27 -11.12 -20.62
CA GLY A 585 -11.54 -10.33 -21.82
C GLY A 585 -12.24 -8.99 -21.55
N ASN A 586 -12.21 -8.47 -20.32
CA ASN A 586 -12.90 -7.25 -19.89
C ASN A 586 -11.97 -6.05 -19.68
N VAL A 587 -10.74 -6.11 -20.18
CA VAL A 587 -9.76 -5.03 -20.07
C VAL A 587 -10.09 -3.94 -21.09
N VAL A 588 -10.17 -2.68 -20.62
CA VAL A 588 -10.31 -1.49 -21.47
C VAL A 588 -8.93 -0.87 -21.66
N ASN A 589 -8.56 -0.66 -22.94
CA ASN A 589 -7.28 -0.05 -23.31
C ASN A 589 -7.40 1.48 -23.28
N PRO A 590 -6.54 2.20 -22.55
CA PRO A 590 -6.55 3.66 -22.53
C PRO A 590 -6.29 4.29 -23.91
N ASP A 591 -5.53 3.64 -24.80
CA ASP A 591 -5.27 4.15 -26.15
C ASP A 591 -6.57 4.30 -26.95
N ASP A 592 -7.51 3.35 -26.82
CA ASP A 592 -8.79 3.42 -27.50
C ASP A 592 -9.63 4.60 -26.99
N ILE A 593 -9.63 4.84 -25.69
CA ILE A 593 -10.36 5.94 -25.08
C ILE A 593 -9.75 7.28 -25.45
N VAL A 594 -8.43 7.43 -25.41
CA VAL A 594 -7.73 8.65 -25.81
C VAL A 594 -7.98 8.94 -27.30
N ASN A 595 -7.95 7.93 -28.16
CA ASN A 595 -8.19 8.10 -29.59
C ASN A 595 -9.63 8.51 -29.89
N GLU A 596 -10.61 7.96 -29.20
CA GLU A 596 -12.04 8.24 -29.43
C GLU A 596 -12.48 9.55 -28.75
N TYR A 597 -12.12 9.78 -27.51
CA TYR A 597 -12.64 10.88 -26.68
C TYR A 597 -11.61 11.95 -26.32
N GLY A 598 -10.32 11.66 -26.43
CA GLY A 598 -9.24 12.52 -26.00
C GLY A 598 -8.75 12.25 -24.56
N ALA A 599 -7.49 12.63 -24.31
CA ALA A 599 -6.85 12.45 -23.00
C ALA A 599 -7.53 13.29 -21.92
N ASP A 600 -7.90 14.53 -22.21
CA ASP A 600 -8.57 15.40 -21.24
C ASP A 600 -9.92 14.83 -20.78
N THR A 601 -10.66 14.23 -21.70
CA THR A 601 -11.93 13.55 -21.38
C THR A 601 -11.68 12.33 -20.47
N MET A 602 -10.67 11.55 -20.79
CA MET A 602 -10.30 10.38 -19.98
C MET A 602 -9.88 10.80 -18.57
N ARG A 603 -9.03 11.80 -18.45
CA ARG A 603 -8.57 12.34 -17.15
C ARG A 603 -9.74 12.81 -16.29
N LEU A 604 -10.66 13.60 -16.87
CA LEU A 604 -11.87 14.05 -16.20
C LEU A 604 -12.73 12.88 -15.73
N TYR A 605 -12.90 11.86 -16.58
CA TYR A 605 -13.71 10.70 -16.23
C TYR A 605 -13.10 9.87 -15.10
N GLU A 606 -11.79 9.62 -15.14
CA GLU A 606 -11.06 8.91 -14.09
C GLU A 606 -11.19 9.60 -12.71
N MET A 607 -11.27 10.94 -12.72
CA MET A 607 -11.43 11.73 -11.49
C MET A 607 -12.88 11.88 -11.06
N PHE A 608 -13.83 11.71 -11.99
CA PHE A 608 -15.27 11.89 -11.75
C PHE A 608 -16.01 10.60 -11.39
N ILE A 609 -15.47 9.43 -11.74
CA ILE A 609 -16.13 8.10 -11.62
C ILE A 609 -16.49 7.70 -10.17
N GLY A 610 -16.32 8.52 -9.19
CA GLY A 610 -16.65 8.27 -7.80
C GLY A 610 -15.56 8.69 -6.83
N ASP A 611 -15.69 8.24 -5.60
CA ASP A 611 -14.70 8.48 -4.56
C ASP A 611 -13.35 7.85 -4.97
N PHE A 612 -12.27 8.63 -4.88
CA PHE A 612 -10.93 8.21 -5.32
C PHE A 612 -10.45 6.93 -4.61
N GLU A 613 -10.77 6.78 -3.34
CA GLU A 613 -10.33 5.64 -2.53
C GLU A 613 -11.20 4.38 -2.69
N LYS A 614 -12.34 4.50 -3.39
CA LYS A 614 -13.28 3.39 -3.59
C LYS A 614 -13.18 2.81 -4.99
N ALA A 615 -13.44 1.51 -5.09
CA ALA A 615 -13.59 0.85 -6.37
C ALA A 615 -14.83 1.38 -7.11
N ALA A 616 -14.71 1.50 -8.44
CA ALA A 616 -15.79 1.98 -9.28
C ALA A 616 -15.83 1.21 -10.62
N PRO A 617 -17.03 0.86 -11.13
CA PRO A 617 -17.15 0.21 -12.42
C PRO A 617 -16.95 1.22 -13.57
N TRP A 618 -16.24 0.81 -14.60
CA TRP A 618 -16.11 1.58 -15.84
C TRP A 618 -17.44 1.72 -16.54
N SER A 619 -17.73 2.89 -17.10
CA SER A 619 -18.98 3.14 -17.84
C SER A 619 -18.72 3.99 -19.08
N ASN A 620 -18.98 3.42 -20.24
CA ASN A 620 -18.87 4.14 -21.52
C ASN A 620 -19.90 5.29 -21.64
N ALA A 621 -21.01 5.20 -20.93
CA ALA A 621 -21.99 6.31 -20.87
C ALA A 621 -21.48 7.49 -20.07
N GLY A 622 -20.76 7.22 -18.97
CA GLY A 622 -20.18 8.26 -18.10
C GLY A 622 -19.13 9.10 -18.80
N ILE A 623 -18.26 8.45 -19.60
CA ILE A 623 -17.20 9.18 -20.32
C ILE A 623 -17.74 10.19 -21.33
N LYS A 624 -18.87 9.89 -21.97
CA LYS A 624 -19.56 10.83 -22.88
C LYS A 624 -20.03 12.09 -22.19
N GLY A 625 -20.39 12.01 -20.91
CA GLY A 625 -20.71 13.18 -20.07
C GLY A 625 -19.51 14.09 -19.87
N CYS A 626 -18.34 13.50 -19.60
CA CYS A 626 -17.07 14.25 -19.49
C CYS A 626 -16.65 14.87 -20.84
N ARG A 627 -16.83 14.16 -21.94
CA ARG A 627 -16.58 14.71 -23.29
C ARG A 627 -17.45 15.94 -23.55
N ARG A 628 -18.73 15.91 -23.20
CA ARG A 628 -19.62 17.07 -23.33
C ARG A 628 -19.17 18.27 -22.49
N LEU A 629 -18.62 18.03 -21.29
CA LEU A 629 -18.05 19.10 -20.46
C LEU A 629 -16.87 19.78 -21.17
N VAL A 630 -15.95 19.00 -21.75
CA VAL A 630 -14.81 19.52 -22.50
C VAL A 630 -15.28 20.36 -23.70
N GLU A 631 -16.26 19.88 -24.46
CA GLU A 631 -16.82 20.58 -25.62
C GLU A 631 -17.57 21.86 -25.21
N ARG A 632 -18.32 21.83 -24.12
CA ARG A 632 -18.97 23.03 -23.56
C ARG A 632 -17.94 24.06 -23.12
N TYR A 633 -16.86 23.61 -22.46
CA TYR A 633 -15.77 24.50 -22.08
C TYR A 633 -15.11 25.14 -23.33
N TRP A 634 -14.83 24.34 -24.36
CA TRP A 634 -14.29 24.80 -25.62
C TRP A 634 -15.16 25.90 -26.24
N ASN A 635 -16.47 25.75 -26.19
CA ASN A 635 -17.43 26.70 -26.76
C ASN A 635 -17.60 28.00 -25.94
N LEU A 636 -17.07 28.10 -24.72
CA LEU A 636 -17.11 29.34 -23.91
C LEU A 636 -16.40 30.49 -24.60
N GLN A 637 -15.38 30.23 -25.40
CA GLN A 637 -14.69 31.27 -26.17
C GLN A 637 -15.60 31.95 -27.22
N ASP A 638 -16.68 31.30 -27.65
CA ASP A 638 -17.62 31.84 -28.61
C ASP A 638 -18.60 32.88 -27.98
N ILE A 639 -18.70 32.89 -26.65
CA ILE A 639 -19.55 33.83 -25.88
C ILE A 639 -18.72 34.84 -25.06
N LEU A 640 -17.44 35.00 -25.40
CA LEU A 640 -16.56 35.97 -24.75
C LEU A 640 -17.09 37.39 -24.99
N CYS A 641 -17.26 38.17 -23.91
CA CYS A 641 -17.73 39.55 -23.94
C CYS A 641 -16.64 40.56 -23.55
N GLY A 642 -16.87 41.83 -23.81
CA GLY A 642 -15.91 42.90 -23.56
C GLY A 642 -15.89 43.43 -22.11
N GLU A 643 -16.60 42.81 -21.18
CA GLU A 643 -16.62 43.26 -19.80
C GLU A 643 -15.30 42.91 -19.10
N GLU A 644 -14.84 43.78 -18.19
CA GLU A 644 -13.60 43.59 -17.44
C GLU A 644 -13.88 42.96 -16.07
N GLY A 645 -12.94 42.15 -15.58
CA GLY A 645 -13.00 41.50 -14.27
C GLY A 645 -14.07 40.41 -14.16
N ILE A 646 -14.35 39.99 -12.95
CA ILE A 646 -15.48 39.10 -12.62
C ILE A 646 -16.73 40.00 -12.53
N ARG A 647 -17.76 39.67 -13.26
CA ARG A 647 -19.01 40.43 -13.23
C ARG A 647 -19.70 40.31 -11.86
N PRO A 648 -20.35 41.38 -11.36
CA PRO A 648 -20.94 41.37 -10.02
C PRO A 648 -21.94 40.25 -9.80
N ASP A 649 -22.73 39.90 -10.80
CA ASP A 649 -23.73 38.83 -10.73
C ASP A 649 -23.15 37.42 -10.86
N MET A 650 -21.88 37.31 -11.14
CA MET A 650 -21.11 36.03 -11.20
C MET A 650 -20.09 35.93 -10.08
N GLU A 651 -19.88 36.96 -9.28
CA GLU A 651 -18.79 37.02 -8.28
C GLU A 651 -18.92 35.89 -7.26
N SER A 652 -20.10 35.72 -6.69
CA SER A 652 -20.33 34.62 -5.72
C SER A 652 -20.10 33.24 -6.36
N ALA A 653 -20.54 33.00 -7.57
CA ALA A 653 -20.39 31.75 -8.28
C ALA A 653 -18.92 31.40 -8.50
N PHE A 654 -18.08 32.34 -8.94
CA PHE A 654 -16.65 32.12 -9.14
C PHE A 654 -15.91 31.91 -7.83
N HIS A 655 -16.17 32.73 -6.80
CA HIS A 655 -15.51 32.56 -5.50
C HIS A 655 -15.87 31.23 -4.83
N LYS A 656 -17.12 30.79 -4.93
CA LYS A 656 -17.54 29.45 -4.48
C LYS A 656 -16.84 28.33 -5.25
N ALA A 657 -16.71 28.46 -6.56
CA ALA A 657 -16.02 27.46 -7.38
C ALA A 657 -14.52 27.39 -7.04
N ILE A 658 -13.84 28.53 -6.90
CA ILE A 658 -12.44 28.59 -6.47
C ILE A 658 -12.28 27.88 -5.13
N LYS A 659 -13.08 28.23 -4.13
CA LYS A 659 -13.05 27.62 -2.80
C LYS A 659 -13.25 26.11 -2.88
N LYS A 660 -14.34 25.68 -3.52
CA LYS A 660 -14.72 24.27 -3.59
C LYS A 660 -13.68 23.42 -4.31
N VAL A 661 -13.17 23.85 -5.46
CA VAL A 661 -12.13 23.13 -6.18
C VAL A 661 -10.83 23.09 -5.37
N SER A 662 -10.46 24.20 -4.72
CA SER A 662 -9.25 24.28 -3.91
C SER A 662 -9.29 23.32 -2.71
N GLU A 663 -10.39 23.31 -1.97
CA GLU A 663 -10.56 22.47 -0.77
C GLU A 663 -10.73 20.99 -1.12
N ASP A 664 -11.52 20.66 -2.12
CA ASP A 664 -11.80 19.29 -2.51
C ASP A 664 -10.56 18.57 -3.06
N THR A 665 -9.69 19.27 -3.78
CA THR A 665 -8.43 18.69 -4.28
C THR A 665 -7.45 18.37 -3.16
N GLU A 666 -7.47 19.11 -2.04
CA GLU A 666 -6.62 18.80 -0.86
C GLU A 666 -7.00 17.48 -0.17
N VAL A 667 -8.26 17.12 -0.23
CA VAL A 667 -8.81 15.92 0.42
C VAL A 667 -9.22 14.84 -0.58
N LEU A 668 -8.68 14.90 -1.80
CA LEU A 668 -8.85 13.93 -2.89
C LEU A 668 -10.31 13.70 -3.32
N LYS A 669 -11.17 14.70 -3.11
CA LYS A 669 -12.59 14.72 -3.57
C LYS A 669 -12.70 15.29 -4.97
N PHE A 670 -12.01 14.68 -5.92
CA PHE A 670 -11.96 15.16 -7.30
C PHE A 670 -13.31 15.17 -7.98
N ASN A 671 -14.16 14.20 -7.71
CA ASN A 671 -15.51 14.11 -8.27
C ASN A 671 -16.37 15.33 -7.87
N THR A 672 -16.30 15.80 -6.64
CA THR A 672 -17.04 16.97 -6.19
C THR A 672 -16.42 18.28 -6.68
N ALA A 673 -15.10 18.32 -6.85
CA ALA A 673 -14.42 19.44 -7.50
C ALA A 673 -14.90 19.61 -8.96
N ILE A 674 -14.95 18.51 -9.71
CA ILE A 674 -15.47 18.53 -11.10
C ILE A 674 -16.95 18.90 -11.14
N ALA A 675 -17.74 18.40 -10.19
CA ALA A 675 -19.16 18.78 -10.07
C ALA A 675 -19.34 20.30 -9.83
N ALA A 676 -18.46 20.92 -9.03
CA ALA A 676 -18.45 22.36 -8.85
C ALA A 676 -18.15 23.13 -10.16
N LEU A 677 -17.20 22.60 -10.96
CA LEU A 677 -16.91 23.17 -12.30
C LEU A 677 -18.08 22.97 -13.25
N MET A 678 -18.80 21.86 -13.19
CA MET A 678 -20.03 21.66 -13.97
C MET A 678 -21.14 22.65 -13.57
N THR A 679 -21.27 22.92 -12.28
CA THR A 679 -22.21 23.89 -11.74
C THR A 679 -21.88 25.30 -12.26
N LEU A 680 -20.61 25.72 -12.18
CA LEU A 680 -20.15 27.00 -12.72
C LEU A 680 -20.37 27.08 -14.23
N MET A 681 -20.09 25.99 -14.97
CA MET A 681 -20.38 25.89 -16.40
C MET A 681 -21.87 26.17 -16.71
N ASN A 682 -22.78 25.59 -15.92
CA ASN A 682 -24.21 25.80 -16.10
C ASN A 682 -24.60 27.27 -15.85
N GLN A 683 -24.04 27.90 -14.81
CA GLN A 683 -24.29 29.30 -14.47
C GLN A 683 -23.79 30.25 -15.59
N VAL A 684 -22.57 30.07 -16.06
CA VAL A 684 -21.99 30.84 -17.17
C VAL A 684 -22.80 30.65 -18.45
N THR A 685 -23.16 29.43 -18.79
CA THR A 685 -23.92 29.12 -20.00
C THR A 685 -25.33 29.78 -19.94
N SER A 686 -25.97 29.78 -18.77
CA SER A 686 -27.28 30.39 -18.59
C SER A 686 -27.25 31.90 -18.75
N LYS A 687 -26.14 32.57 -18.47
CA LYS A 687 -25.90 33.98 -18.71
C LYS A 687 -25.69 34.33 -20.20
N GLY A 688 -25.28 33.35 -21.00
CA GLY A 688 -25.01 33.50 -22.43
C GLY A 688 -23.78 34.35 -22.77
N SER A 689 -22.96 34.71 -21.80
CA SER A 689 -21.69 35.42 -21.97
C SER A 689 -20.70 35.12 -20.85
N ILE A 690 -19.42 35.36 -21.11
CA ILE A 690 -18.34 35.22 -20.13
C ILE A 690 -17.33 36.36 -20.32
N SER A 691 -16.84 36.98 -19.24
CA SER A 691 -15.77 37.96 -19.34
C SER A 691 -14.40 37.27 -19.52
N LYS A 692 -13.40 38.04 -19.96
CA LYS A 692 -12.02 37.50 -20.13
C LYS A 692 -11.43 37.00 -18.82
N GLU A 693 -11.66 37.71 -17.72
CA GLU A 693 -11.17 37.27 -16.39
C GLU A 693 -11.93 36.06 -15.88
N GLU A 694 -13.21 35.96 -16.09
CA GLU A 694 -14.02 34.80 -15.76
C GLU A 694 -13.53 33.54 -16.52
N LEU A 695 -13.28 33.68 -17.83
CA LEU A 695 -12.74 32.61 -18.66
C LEU A 695 -11.33 32.21 -18.18
N ARG A 696 -10.51 33.21 -17.83
CA ARG A 696 -9.15 32.99 -17.29
C ARG A 696 -9.20 32.15 -16.01
N ILE A 697 -10.02 32.51 -15.05
CA ILE A 697 -10.16 31.77 -13.77
C ILE A 697 -10.70 30.36 -14.03
N PHE A 698 -11.76 30.23 -14.84
CA PHE A 698 -12.29 28.89 -15.18
C PHE A 698 -11.23 28.01 -15.81
N THR A 699 -10.42 28.54 -16.70
CA THR A 699 -9.33 27.85 -17.37
C THR A 699 -8.29 27.36 -16.37
N ILE A 700 -7.88 28.19 -15.41
CA ILE A 700 -6.92 27.79 -14.37
C ILE A 700 -7.48 26.68 -13.47
N LEU A 701 -8.74 26.78 -13.05
CA LEU A 701 -9.39 25.77 -12.20
C LEU A 701 -9.56 24.42 -12.90
N LEU A 702 -9.82 24.43 -14.22
CA LEU A 702 -10.02 23.23 -15.03
C LEU A 702 -8.68 22.59 -15.46
N ASN A 703 -7.61 23.37 -15.58
CA ASN A 703 -6.33 22.92 -16.14
C ASN A 703 -5.78 21.64 -15.47
N PRO A 704 -5.78 21.47 -14.14
CA PRO A 704 -5.28 20.24 -13.54
C PRO A 704 -6.00 18.98 -14.02
N PHE A 705 -7.27 19.07 -14.36
CA PHE A 705 -8.09 17.97 -14.85
C PHE A 705 -8.02 17.78 -16.37
N ALA A 706 -7.97 18.88 -17.12
CA ALA A 706 -8.01 18.91 -18.59
C ALA A 706 -6.95 19.86 -19.14
N PRO A 707 -5.66 19.48 -19.06
CA PRO A 707 -4.56 20.39 -19.32
C PRO A 707 -4.42 20.81 -20.79
N HIS A 708 -4.75 19.96 -21.74
CA HIS A 708 -4.53 20.28 -23.16
C HIS A 708 -5.53 21.29 -23.70
N VAL A 709 -6.81 21.09 -23.50
CA VAL A 709 -7.86 22.01 -23.96
C VAL A 709 -7.76 23.38 -23.29
N THR A 710 -7.34 23.40 -22.04
CA THR A 710 -7.17 24.65 -21.29
C THR A 710 -5.97 25.46 -21.78
N GLU A 711 -4.84 24.81 -22.11
CA GLU A 711 -3.71 25.49 -22.75
C GLU A 711 -4.09 26.07 -24.12
N GLU A 712 -4.88 25.32 -24.90
CA GLU A 712 -5.31 25.79 -26.23
C GLU A 712 -6.24 27.01 -26.12
N VAL A 713 -7.24 26.97 -25.26
CA VAL A 713 -8.16 28.12 -25.04
C VAL A 713 -7.41 29.32 -24.48
N TRP A 714 -6.46 29.10 -23.59
CA TRP A 714 -5.59 30.13 -23.02
C TRP A 714 -4.80 30.86 -24.10
N ALA A 715 -4.11 30.13 -24.94
CA ALA A 715 -3.28 30.66 -26.01
C ALA A 715 -4.14 31.36 -27.08
N ALA A 716 -5.26 30.73 -27.50
CA ALA A 716 -6.13 31.25 -28.54
C ALA A 716 -6.81 32.58 -28.17
N ASN A 717 -7.06 32.80 -26.88
CA ASN A 717 -7.76 34.02 -26.40
C ASN A 717 -6.82 34.99 -25.65
N ALA A 718 -5.51 34.75 -25.66
CA ALA A 718 -4.52 35.60 -24.98
C ALA A 718 -4.95 35.92 -23.52
N LEU A 719 -5.31 34.89 -22.76
CA LEU A 719 -5.83 35.04 -21.38
C LEU A 719 -4.74 35.45 -20.37
N GLY A 720 -3.49 35.34 -20.73
CA GLY A 720 -2.32 35.73 -19.93
C GLY A 720 -1.03 35.37 -20.64
N GLU A 721 0.12 35.72 -20.03
CA GLU A 721 1.43 35.39 -20.53
C GLU A 721 1.84 33.98 -20.11
N GLY A 722 2.66 33.27 -20.91
CA GLY A 722 3.16 31.94 -20.64
C GLY A 722 2.07 30.87 -20.71
N LEU A 723 2.37 29.72 -20.06
CA LEU A 723 1.50 28.55 -20.02
C LEU A 723 0.52 28.63 -18.84
N VAL A 724 -0.64 28.00 -18.95
CA VAL A 724 -1.58 27.87 -17.82
C VAL A 724 -0.92 27.20 -16.63
N ALA A 725 -0.12 26.18 -16.86
CA ALA A 725 0.63 25.46 -15.82
C ALA A 725 1.54 26.37 -14.95
N GLN A 726 1.91 27.55 -15.45
CA GLN A 726 2.77 28.52 -14.77
C GLN A 726 2.01 29.63 -14.05
N GLN A 727 0.68 29.67 -14.19
CA GLN A 727 -0.14 30.74 -13.60
C GLN A 727 -0.33 30.51 -12.09
N PRO A 728 -0.48 31.61 -11.31
CA PRO A 728 -0.82 31.49 -9.92
C PRO A 728 -2.24 30.93 -9.73
N TRP A 729 -2.38 30.03 -8.75
CA TRP A 729 -3.69 29.51 -8.37
C TRP A 729 -4.56 30.62 -7.83
N PRO A 730 -5.82 30.77 -8.28
CA PRO A 730 -6.67 31.88 -7.89
C PRO A 730 -7.07 31.77 -6.39
N ALA A 731 -7.07 32.91 -5.72
CA ALA A 731 -7.59 33.04 -4.37
C ALA A 731 -9.09 33.30 -4.36
N PHE A 732 -9.77 32.83 -3.33
CA PHE A 732 -11.18 33.19 -3.07
C PHE A 732 -11.31 34.13 -1.90
N ASP A 733 -12.38 34.93 -1.90
CA ASP A 733 -12.78 35.75 -0.76
C ASP A 733 -14.00 35.11 -0.10
N GLU A 734 -13.86 34.73 1.17
CA GLU A 734 -14.94 34.10 1.93
C GLU A 734 -16.20 34.95 2.02
N ALA A 735 -16.05 36.28 2.11
CA ALA A 735 -17.16 37.19 2.13
C ALA A 735 -17.98 37.17 0.83
N LYS A 736 -17.31 36.98 -0.29
CA LYS A 736 -17.91 36.88 -1.63
C LYS A 736 -18.51 35.51 -1.96
N CYS A 737 -18.25 34.53 -1.14
CA CYS A 737 -18.88 33.19 -1.26
C CYS A 737 -20.32 33.18 -0.78
N LYS A 738 -20.80 34.24 -0.15
CA LYS A 738 -22.19 34.36 0.29
C LYS A 738 -23.07 34.82 -0.88
N ASP A 739 -24.21 34.19 -1.02
CA ASP A 739 -25.23 34.66 -1.96
C ASP A 739 -25.95 35.85 -1.34
N ASP A 740 -26.15 36.90 -2.09
CA ASP A 740 -26.99 38.02 -1.69
C ASP A 740 -28.47 37.63 -1.64
N THR A 741 -28.83 36.59 -2.38
CA THR A 741 -30.18 36.04 -2.43
C THR A 741 -30.21 34.53 -2.25
N VAL A 742 -31.31 34.02 -1.71
CA VAL A 742 -31.56 32.60 -1.49
C VAL A 742 -32.95 32.23 -1.97
N GLU A 743 -33.09 31.05 -2.58
CA GLU A 743 -34.41 30.51 -2.90
C GLU A 743 -35.01 29.83 -1.67
N ILE A 744 -36.17 30.32 -1.22
CA ILE A 744 -36.95 29.69 -0.17
C ILE A 744 -38.17 28.98 -0.76
N VAL A 745 -38.49 27.81 -0.22
CA VAL A 745 -39.68 27.06 -0.60
C VAL A 745 -40.84 27.56 0.23
N VAL A 746 -41.97 27.92 -0.42
CA VAL A 746 -43.17 28.31 0.28
C VAL A 746 -44.18 27.16 0.25
N GLN A 747 -44.60 26.76 1.43
CA GLN A 747 -45.59 25.72 1.66
C GLN A 747 -46.87 26.31 2.28
N VAL A 748 -48.03 25.72 1.93
CA VAL A 748 -49.28 25.94 2.63
C VAL A 748 -49.79 24.58 3.11
N GLY A 749 -49.93 24.41 4.42
CA GLY A 749 -50.31 23.12 5.03
C GLY A 749 -49.33 21.98 4.68
N GLY A 750 -48.04 22.25 4.56
CA GLY A 750 -47.00 21.26 4.24
C GLY A 750 -46.86 20.94 2.73
N LYS A 751 -47.71 21.50 1.86
CA LYS A 751 -47.63 21.32 0.40
C LYS A 751 -46.92 22.52 -0.26
N VAL A 752 -45.90 22.24 -1.08
CA VAL A 752 -45.17 23.27 -1.83
C VAL A 752 -46.16 23.99 -2.77
N ARG A 753 -46.16 25.35 -2.71
CA ARG A 753 -46.98 26.20 -3.55
C ARG A 753 -46.17 27.15 -4.42
N ALA A 754 -45.05 27.62 -3.92
CA ALA A 754 -44.17 28.51 -4.63
C ALA A 754 -42.71 28.35 -4.21
N ARG A 755 -41.83 28.94 -4.99
CA ARG A 755 -40.42 29.16 -4.66
C ARG A 755 -40.17 30.65 -4.87
N LEU A 756 -39.54 31.27 -3.86
CA LEU A 756 -39.28 32.72 -3.90
C LEU A 756 -37.77 32.94 -3.76
N THR A 757 -37.23 33.80 -4.60
CA THR A 757 -35.89 34.32 -4.42
C THR A 757 -35.97 35.54 -3.54
N VAL A 758 -35.31 35.49 -2.37
CA VAL A 758 -35.33 36.57 -1.36
C VAL A 758 -33.92 36.92 -0.95
N ALA A 759 -33.70 38.08 -0.32
CA ALA A 759 -32.41 38.41 0.25
C ALA A 759 -31.94 37.30 1.25
N ALA A 760 -30.65 36.93 1.25
CA ALA A 760 -30.12 35.87 2.09
C ALA A 760 -30.26 36.16 3.60
N ASP A 761 -30.26 37.46 3.95
CA ASP A 761 -30.42 37.98 5.31
C ASP A 761 -31.83 38.47 5.62
N ILE A 762 -32.81 38.08 4.78
CA ILE A 762 -34.22 38.52 4.94
C ILE A 762 -34.74 38.20 6.34
N SER A 763 -35.42 39.15 6.96
CA SER A 763 -36.06 38.95 8.24
C SER A 763 -37.21 37.92 8.14
N LYS A 764 -37.56 37.31 9.28
CA LYS A 764 -38.69 36.39 9.34
C LYS A 764 -39.99 37.09 8.91
N GLU A 765 -40.17 38.30 9.34
CA GLU A 765 -41.34 39.14 9.03
C GLU A 765 -41.45 39.41 7.54
N ASP A 766 -40.36 39.82 6.91
CA ASP A 766 -40.33 40.14 5.48
C ASP A 766 -40.46 38.87 4.62
N ALA A 767 -39.84 37.75 5.04
CA ALA A 767 -39.99 36.46 4.35
C ALA A 767 -41.42 35.93 4.38
N LEU A 768 -42.11 36.09 5.51
CA LEU A 768 -43.51 35.74 5.64
C LEU A 768 -44.39 36.67 4.81
N ALA A 769 -44.11 37.99 4.78
CA ALA A 769 -44.81 38.94 3.96
C ALA A 769 -44.64 38.63 2.47
N ALA A 770 -43.42 38.36 2.01
CA ALA A 770 -43.17 37.99 0.62
C ALA A 770 -43.85 36.66 0.25
N ALA A 771 -43.86 35.69 1.12
CA ALA A 771 -44.53 34.40 0.92
C ALA A 771 -46.06 34.58 0.76
N LYS A 772 -46.69 35.41 1.58
CA LYS A 772 -48.13 35.71 1.50
C LYS A 772 -48.53 36.54 0.29
N ALA A 773 -47.62 37.35 -0.18
CA ALA A 773 -47.82 38.17 -1.38
C ALA A 773 -47.75 37.38 -2.69
N GLU A 774 -47.15 36.19 -2.67
CA GLU A 774 -47.06 35.32 -3.84
C GLU A 774 -48.46 34.87 -4.30
N PRO A 775 -48.81 35.10 -5.58
CA PRO A 775 -50.19 34.92 -6.07
C PRO A 775 -50.80 33.54 -5.78
N LYS A 776 -50.02 32.45 -5.92
CA LYS A 776 -50.47 31.11 -5.67
C LYS A 776 -50.69 30.82 -4.18
N VAL A 777 -49.88 31.43 -3.33
CA VAL A 777 -50.04 31.32 -1.87
C VAL A 777 -51.18 32.20 -1.39
N ALA A 778 -51.29 33.44 -1.87
CA ALA A 778 -52.40 34.32 -1.54
C ALA A 778 -53.77 33.75 -1.89
N ALA A 779 -53.91 33.09 -3.05
CA ALA A 779 -55.11 32.39 -3.46
C ALA A 779 -55.44 31.19 -2.55
N GLU A 780 -54.45 30.47 -2.07
CA GLU A 780 -54.63 29.31 -1.22
C GLU A 780 -55.05 29.66 0.23
N ILE A 781 -54.60 30.79 0.73
CA ILE A 781 -54.92 31.26 2.10
C ILE A 781 -56.11 32.21 2.14
N ALA A 782 -56.65 32.62 0.98
CA ALA A 782 -57.81 33.53 0.90
C ALA A 782 -59.01 32.92 1.62
N GLY A 783 -59.61 33.71 2.54
CA GLY A 783 -60.75 33.30 3.32
C GLY A 783 -60.48 32.30 4.44
N LYS A 784 -59.21 31.96 4.70
CA LYS A 784 -58.78 31.09 5.77
C LYS A 784 -58.13 31.85 6.91
N SER A 785 -58.27 31.35 8.13
CA SER A 785 -57.56 31.85 9.30
C SER A 785 -56.15 31.21 9.37
N ILE A 786 -55.11 32.02 9.43
CA ILE A 786 -53.74 31.52 9.63
C ILE A 786 -53.57 31.08 11.07
N VAL A 787 -53.28 29.78 11.28
CA VAL A 787 -53.14 29.17 12.60
C VAL A 787 -51.68 29.19 13.04
N LYS A 788 -50.73 28.99 12.11
CA LYS A 788 -49.30 28.94 12.41
C LYS A 788 -48.44 29.31 11.20
N GLU A 789 -47.37 30.04 11.45
CA GLU A 789 -46.36 30.43 10.47
C GLU A 789 -45.00 29.93 10.94
N ILE A 790 -44.34 29.17 10.09
CA ILE A 790 -43.00 28.61 10.34
C ILE A 790 -42.05 29.18 9.29
N TYR A 791 -40.97 29.76 9.76
CA TYR A 791 -39.89 30.22 8.91
C TYR A 791 -38.62 29.46 9.32
N VAL A 792 -37.95 28.81 8.36
CA VAL A 792 -36.64 28.25 8.47
C VAL A 792 -35.69 29.08 7.61
N PRO A 793 -34.77 29.86 8.21
CA PRO A 793 -33.92 30.80 7.46
C PRO A 793 -33.23 30.14 6.27
N GLY A 794 -33.32 30.77 5.11
CA GLY A 794 -32.67 30.30 3.88
C GLY A 794 -33.24 28.98 3.30
N LYS A 795 -34.35 28.46 3.82
CA LYS A 795 -34.87 27.16 3.37
C LYS A 795 -36.36 27.17 3.04
N LEU A 796 -37.18 27.54 3.97
CA LEU A 796 -38.63 27.44 3.75
C LEU A 796 -39.47 28.37 4.62
N VAL A 797 -40.61 28.74 4.09
CA VAL A 797 -41.78 29.27 4.81
C VAL A 797 -42.91 28.24 4.71
N ASN A 798 -43.54 27.91 5.83
CA ASN A 798 -44.75 27.07 5.83
C ASN A 798 -45.90 27.80 6.56
N ILE A 799 -46.98 28.05 5.86
CA ILE A 799 -48.17 28.70 6.38
C ILE A 799 -49.25 27.62 6.61
N VAL A 800 -49.69 27.50 7.84
CA VAL A 800 -50.81 26.62 8.18
C VAL A 800 -52.06 27.49 8.28
N ALA A 801 -52.98 27.32 7.34
CA ALA A 801 -54.24 28.04 7.29
C ALA A 801 -55.40 27.05 7.29
N ARG A 802 -56.48 27.39 8.00
CA ARG A 802 -57.70 26.60 8.12
C ARG A 802 -58.92 27.42 7.80
#